data_c3070236221359ae9229f4ed18f30a82
#
_entry.id   c3070236221359ae9229f4ed18f30a82
#
_cell.length_a   1.000
_cell.length_b   1.000
_cell.length_c   1.000
_cell.angle_alpha   90.00
_cell.angle_beta   90.00
_cell.angle_gamma   90.00
#
_symmetry.space_group_name_H-M   'P 1'
#
loop_
_entity.id
_entity.type
_entity.pdbx_description
1 polymer ?
#
loop_
_entity_poly.entity_id
_entity_poly.type
_entity_poly.pdbx_seq_one_letter_code
_entity_poly.pdbx_strand_id
1 'polypeptide(L)'
;MILKKLTAAVSALAMSASVLAYVPTGTEGNVAAADSKYNYAEALQKSMFFYEVQQAGKLPDWNYVTWRADSMVNEDGEETDVCKGGWFDAGDHFKFTLTNAYSASVLAWGYLEYKDAVDKQGLGEVYRNNVQWGLDYLMQCDRGNKIIGTIGDFKGGSTDHNIWCSAEVYLRKHHLNGGDWDRPYDEIADSTTMALSAAALAEGYLMFKDTQPDKAKAYLDQAKTYFKTADTIRKNENGAMADMYKPSSWVDDCMYAAIWLYRATGDQSYMDKVKSDYLPKFPLEDQSTDRKFTWGLCWDDTSQAAALLYAQETGDKEWVDHVSHHLDYWIDGYHNKKIDYTPDGMAWLFSWGSARHVSATAWLAQLASDTIFKDDSAHAKKYNDWAKGQMDYIFGDNALKMSYVLGMGDNQPSAFHHRTASGIHDDHWNELGQETGGAEGWQTEYAHTLYGALVGGPDQSGKYVNQVSKYEYSEVAIDYNAGYTAALCALVDDYGGTTDPSFPPTETPKWAEWEIAATLNGSGDSYTEIKAWAMNHTAWPARVAKDIEYRYYFDISEALEKGLTAKDITVEGKSQQYKQGEQGYATVSGPYKYEGDASGNIYYALIKFEDGRAIQPTGQSEHRDEVQFRVSIPDAIDGQSTKGAWDPTNDWSYKGGISKDTDLKKANSLNKNMTMYVDGKLVWGTEPDGTEPEPYTVPGKDPVSSTTTTTTSTTTTSTTTTTVTTSTTSTVDDILWGDTNCDGTVELADAILIMQSLANPDKYGVGGSFEKPLTEKGRLNGDVDPDVKGLTSNDALAIQEYLLHIIDALPKK
;
A
#
# COMPACT_ATOMS: atom_id res chain seq x y z
N MET A 1 -14.36 3.88 -53.80
CA MET A 1 -14.66 3.18 -52.51
C MET A 1 -13.69 2.00 -52.26
N ILE A 2 -12.70 1.79 -53.10
CA ILE A 2 -11.67 0.73 -52.94
C ILE A 2 -10.35 1.30 -52.41
N LEU A 3 -10.13 2.62 -52.50
CA LEU A 3 -8.90 3.27 -52.06
C LEU A 3 -8.87 3.62 -50.54
N LYS A 4 -10.03 3.59 -49.83
CA LYS A 4 -10.12 3.84 -48.38
C LYS A 4 -9.98 2.60 -47.50
N LYS A 5 -9.96 1.41 -48.13
CA LYS A 5 -9.75 0.14 -47.38
C LYS A 5 -8.28 -0.34 -47.41
N LEU A 6 -7.43 0.25 -48.22
CA LEU A 6 -6.00 -0.08 -48.25
C LEU A 6 -5.18 0.75 -47.22
N THR A 7 -5.68 1.92 -46.81
CA THR A 7 -4.96 2.76 -45.84
C THR A 7 -5.19 2.29 -44.37
N ALA A 8 -6.29 1.61 -44.09
CA ALA A 8 -6.57 1.03 -42.77
C ALA A 8 -5.81 -0.29 -42.52
N ALA A 9 -5.44 -1.02 -43.55
CA ALA A 9 -4.69 -2.28 -43.40
C ALA A 9 -3.17 -2.07 -43.27
N VAL A 10 -2.64 -0.93 -43.68
CA VAL A 10 -1.21 -0.60 -43.54
C VAL A 10 -0.92 0.02 -42.20
N SER A 11 -1.90 0.68 -41.54
CA SER A 11 -1.75 1.22 -40.20
C SER A 11 -1.88 0.18 -39.08
N ALA A 12 -2.58 -0.93 -39.34
CA ALA A 12 -2.70 -2.06 -38.39
C ALA A 12 -1.50 -3.03 -38.44
N LEU A 13 -0.68 -2.98 -39.53
CA LEU A 13 0.53 -3.82 -39.62
C LEU A 13 1.79 -3.10 -39.13
N ALA A 14 1.71 -1.80 -38.83
CA ALA A 14 2.83 -1.02 -38.30
C ALA A 14 2.87 -0.95 -36.75
N MET A 15 1.82 -1.39 -36.04
CA MET A 15 1.74 -1.44 -34.59
C MET A 15 1.98 -2.84 -33.97
N SER A 16 2.24 -3.85 -34.80
CA SER A 16 2.55 -5.21 -34.31
C SER A 16 3.97 -5.68 -34.58
N ALA A 17 4.91 -4.76 -34.87
CA ALA A 17 6.30 -5.10 -35.22
C ALA A 17 7.36 -4.38 -34.36
N SER A 18 7.05 -3.94 -33.15
CA SER A 18 8.03 -3.31 -32.24
C SER A 18 8.21 -4.04 -30.90
N VAL A 19 7.91 -5.35 -30.85
CA VAL A 19 8.44 -6.23 -29.81
C VAL A 19 9.47 -7.14 -30.48
N LEU A 20 10.63 -6.60 -30.79
CA LEU A 20 11.84 -7.37 -31.11
C LEU A 20 12.91 -7.00 -30.10
N ALA A 21 13.29 -8.01 -29.34
CA ALA A 21 14.38 -8.03 -28.37
C ALA A 21 15.57 -7.17 -28.82
N TYR A 22 15.89 -6.14 -28.06
CA TYR A 22 17.21 -5.50 -28.12
C TYR A 22 18.18 -6.42 -27.37
N VAL A 23 19.00 -7.13 -28.12
CA VAL A 23 20.20 -7.77 -27.60
C VAL A 23 21.33 -6.76 -27.78
N PRO A 24 21.92 -6.22 -26.74
CA PRO A 24 23.06 -5.33 -26.87
C PRO A 24 24.28 -6.15 -27.23
N THR A 25 24.78 -6.03 -28.48
CA THR A 25 26.13 -6.36 -28.83
C THR A 25 26.96 -5.08 -28.82
N GLY A 26 27.56 -4.78 -27.68
CA GLY A 26 28.51 -3.68 -27.54
C GLY A 26 29.25 -3.86 -26.23
N THR A 27 30.48 -4.36 -26.33
CA THR A 27 31.47 -4.29 -25.26
C THR A 27 31.92 -2.84 -25.11
N GLU A 28 31.21 -2.07 -24.31
CA GLU A 28 31.77 -0.87 -23.68
C GLU A 28 32.04 -1.20 -22.22
N GLY A 29 33.20 -0.76 -21.74
CA GLY A 29 33.74 -1.19 -20.47
C GLY A 29 32.80 -0.90 -19.31
N ASN A 30 32.41 -1.96 -18.62
CA ASN A 30 31.90 -1.85 -17.27
C ASN A 30 32.97 -1.16 -16.42
N VAL A 31 32.75 0.11 -16.11
CA VAL A 31 33.21 0.62 -14.83
C VAL A 31 32.44 -0.22 -13.81
N ALA A 32 33.15 -1.11 -13.14
CA ALA A 32 32.56 -1.90 -12.07
C ALA A 32 31.90 -0.89 -11.11
N ALA A 33 30.57 -0.95 -10.99
CA ALA A 33 29.87 -0.23 -9.95
C ALA A 33 30.58 -0.61 -8.64
N ALA A 34 30.99 0.40 -7.87
CA ALA A 34 31.56 0.15 -6.56
C ALA A 34 30.53 -0.67 -5.78
N ASP A 35 30.97 -1.79 -5.14
CA ASP A 35 30.07 -2.65 -4.38
C ASP A 35 29.32 -1.83 -3.33
N SER A 36 28.11 -1.39 -3.65
CA SER A 36 27.25 -0.70 -2.69
C SER A 36 26.63 -1.73 -1.76
N LYS A 37 26.61 -1.44 -0.45
CA LYS A 37 25.95 -2.29 0.56
C LYS A 37 24.45 -2.41 0.32
N TYR A 38 23.82 -1.40 -0.28
CA TYR A 38 22.39 -1.33 -0.51
C TYR A 38 22.06 -1.24 -1.99
N ASN A 39 20.91 -1.77 -2.39
CA ASN A 39 20.42 -1.75 -3.76
C ASN A 39 19.55 -0.49 -4.00
N TYR A 40 20.19 0.59 -4.44
CA TYR A 40 19.51 1.87 -4.63
C TYR A 40 18.49 1.86 -5.78
N ALA A 41 18.71 1.04 -6.82
CA ALA A 41 17.74 0.91 -7.91
C ALA A 41 16.44 0.23 -7.47
N GLU A 42 16.52 -0.78 -6.62
CA GLU A 42 15.34 -1.40 -6.00
C GLU A 42 14.63 -0.42 -5.05
N ALA A 43 15.40 0.37 -4.28
CA ALA A 43 14.81 1.40 -3.41
C ALA A 43 14.08 2.47 -4.22
N LEU A 44 14.63 2.89 -5.37
CA LEU A 44 13.99 3.82 -6.30
C LEU A 44 12.71 3.23 -6.90
N GLN A 45 12.75 1.97 -7.33
CA GLN A 45 11.57 1.24 -7.81
C GLN A 45 10.45 1.23 -6.77
N LYS A 46 10.76 0.90 -5.53
CA LYS A 46 9.81 0.87 -4.42
C LYS A 46 9.33 2.28 -4.04
N SER A 47 10.17 3.30 -4.15
CA SER A 47 9.73 4.68 -3.91
C SER A 47 8.68 5.15 -4.93
N MET A 48 8.77 4.73 -6.20
CA MET A 48 7.72 5.00 -7.17
C MET A 48 6.41 4.31 -6.80
N PHE A 49 6.46 3.08 -6.30
CA PHE A 49 5.29 2.36 -5.80
C PHE A 49 4.58 3.11 -4.65
N PHE A 50 5.32 3.73 -3.74
CA PHE A 50 4.72 4.57 -2.70
C PHE A 50 3.88 5.70 -3.31
N TYR A 51 4.37 6.40 -4.33
CA TYR A 51 3.59 7.43 -5.02
C TYR A 51 2.36 6.88 -5.72
N GLU A 52 2.41 5.66 -6.27
CA GLU A 52 1.24 4.99 -6.83
C GLU A 52 0.21 4.65 -5.73
N VAL A 53 0.65 4.27 -4.53
CA VAL A 53 -0.25 4.07 -3.38
C VAL A 53 -0.94 5.36 -2.98
N GLN A 54 -0.25 6.50 -3.06
CA GLN A 54 -0.81 7.81 -2.68
C GLN A 54 -1.76 8.40 -3.71
N GLN A 55 -1.92 7.82 -4.90
CA GLN A 55 -2.83 8.35 -5.93
C GLN A 55 -4.27 8.41 -5.43
N ALA A 56 -4.90 9.58 -5.62
CA ALA A 56 -6.29 9.86 -5.26
C ALA A 56 -7.17 9.86 -6.52
N GLY A 57 -8.43 9.49 -6.38
CA GLY A 57 -9.40 9.50 -7.46
C GLY A 57 -9.45 8.19 -8.23
N LYS A 58 -9.79 8.26 -9.51
CA LYS A 58 -9.80 7.11 -10.42
C LYS A 58 -8.37 6.76 -10.79
N LEU A 59 -7.98 5.53 -10.46
CA LEU A 59 -6.61 5.07 -10.71
C LEU A 59 -6.37 4.83 -12.21
N PRO A 60 -5.19 5.20 -12.72
CA PRO A 60 -4.84 4.92 -14.10
C PRO A 60 -4.49 3.44 -14.31
N ASP A 61 -4.63 2.95 -15.55
CA ASP A 61 -4.33 1.55 -15.93
C ASP A 61 -2.88 1.13 -15.63
N TRP A 62 -1.96 2.10 -15.53
CA TRP A 62 -0.56 1.86 -15.21
C TRP A 62 -0.25 1.82 -13.71
N ASN A 63 -1.24 2.03 -12.81
CA ASN A 63 -1.05 1.82 -11.38
C ASN A 63 -0.91 0.33 -11.09
N TYR A 64 0.21 -0.09 -10.48
CA TYR A 64 0.52 -1.50 -10.23
C TYR A 64 0.13 -1.97 -8.84
N VAL A 65 -0.46 -1.11 -8.00
CA VAL A 65 -0.85 -1.45 -6.63
C VAL A 65 -2.12 -2.31 -6.64
N THR A 66 -1.97 -3.61 -6.47
CA THR A 66 -3.06 -4.59 -6.64
C THR A 66 -4.15 -4.52 -5.57
N TRP A 67 -3.85 -3.88 -4.46
CA TRP A 67 -4.77 -3.70 -3.33
C TRP A 67 -5.38 -2.29 -3.26
N ARG A 68 -5.10 -1.43 -4.24
CA ARG A 68 -5.78 -0.15 -4.44
C ARG A 68 -6.87 -0.28 -5.51
N ALA A 69 -7.89 0.56 -5.40
CA ALA A 69 -8.93 0.78 -6.39
C ALA A 69 -9.29 2.28 -6.44
N ASP A 70 -10.26 2.63 -7.29
CA ASP A 70 -10.77 4.00 -7.39
C ASP A 70 -11.23 4.51 -6.02
N SER A 71 -10.85 5.73 -5.69
CA SER A 71 -11.20 6.40 -4.45
C SER A 71 -11.84 7.76 -4.72
N MET A 72 -12.43 8.38 -3.72
CA MET A 72 -13.10 9.69 -3.86
C MET A 72 -14.12 9.72 -5.01
N VAL A 73 -14.84 8.61 -5.18
CA VAL A 73 -15.92 8.44 -6.15
C VAL A 73 -17.27 8.31 -5.44
N ASN A 74 -18.31 8.86 -6.05
CA ASN A 74 -19.69 8.72 -5.58
C ASN A 74 -20.27 7.32 -5.93
N GLU A 75 -21.53 7.09 -5.63
CA GLU A 75 -22.21 5.80 -5.90
C GLU A 75 -22.32 5.43 -7.37
N ASP A 76 -22.25 6.42 -8.28
CA ASP A 76 -22.23 6.22 -9.73
C ASP A 76 -20.81 5.97 -10.26
N GLY A 77 -19.80 5.95 -9.39
CA GLY A 77 -18.38 5.79 -9.74
C GLY A 77 -17.77 7.06 -10.34
N GLU A 78 -18.38 8.24 -10.14
CA GLU A 78 -17.83 9.51 -10.63
C GLU A 78 -16.96 10.16 -9.55
N GLU A 79 -15.76 10.58 -9.94
CA GLU A 79 -14.85 11.33 -9.07
C GLU A 79 -15.38 12.72 -8.79
N THR A 80 -15.50 13.07 -7.51
CA THR A 80 -16.22 14.27 -7.06
C THR A 80 -15.34 15.39 -6.55
N ASP A 81 -14.07 15.15 -6.28
CA ASP A 81 -13.15 16.21 -5.87
C ASP A 81 -13.06 17.33 -6.90
N VAL A 82 -13.01 18.58 -6.43
CA VAL A 82 -12.92 19.79 -7.26
C VAL A 82 -11.70 19.80 -8.19
N CYS A 83 -10.61 19.14 -7.81
CA CYS A 83 -9.45 18.82 -8.63
C CYS A 83 -9.20 17.31 -8.56
N LYS A 84 -9.32 16.65 -9.70
CA LYS A 84 -9.21 15.20 -9.84
C LYS A 84 -7.76 14.76 -9.79
N GLY A 85 -7.53 13.51 -9.37
CA GLY A 85 -6.17 12.99 -9.26
C GLY A 85 -5.36 13.64 -8.14
N GLY A 86 -4.05 13.76 -8.34
CA GLY A 86 -3.10 14.17 -7.30
C GLY A 86 -2.85 13.07 -6.28
N TRP A 87 -2.11 13.40 -5.25
CA TRP A 87 -1.77 12.46 -4.18
C TRP A 87 -2.43 12.85 -2.87
N PHE A 88 -2.85 11.86 -2.10
CA PHE A 88 -3.05 12.03 -0.67
C PHE A 88 -1.72 12.46 -0.04
N ASP A 89 -1.79 13.35 0.92
CA ASP A 89 -0.61 13.98 1.51
C ASP A 89 0.26 13.01 2.30
N ALA A 90 -0.37 12.34 3.25
CA ALA A 90 0.28 11.45 4.19
C ALA A 90 -0.51 10.14 4.35
N GLY A 91 -0.70 9.67 5.59
CA GLY A 91 -1.50 8.47 5.86
C GLY A 91 -3.00 8.71 5.96
N ASP A 92 -3.47 9.94 5.80
CA ASP A 92 -4.89 10.32 5.72
C ASP A 92 -5.35 10.57 4.28
N HIS A 93 -6.52 11.19 4.09
CA HIS A 93 -7.10 11.38 2.77
C HIS A 93 -7.15 12.86 2.33
N PHE A 94 -6.47 13.76 3.03
CA PHE A 94 -6.30 15.12 2.58
C PHE A 94 -5.44 15.23 1.32
N LYS A 95 -5.75 16.20 0.46
CA LYS A 95 -4.85 16.68 -0.59
C LYS A 95 -4.47 18.13 -0.30
N PHE A 96 -3.18 18.39 -0.12
CA PHE A 96 -2.63 19.73 -0.01
C PHE A 96 -1.90 20.08 -1.31
N THR A 97 -2.29 21.18 -1.94
CA THR A 97 -1.64 21.58 -3.20
C THR A 97 -0.19 21.99 -2.96
N LEU A 98 0.13 22.51 -1.77
CA LEU A 98 1.50 22.86 -1.39
C LEU A 98 2.44 21.64 -1.44
N THR A 99 2.11 20.56 -0.74
CA THR A 99 2.96 19.36 -0.69
C THR A 99 2.93 18.58 -1.99
N ASN A 100 1.80 18.58 -2.72
CA ASN A 100 1.72 18.03 -4.08
C ASN A 100 2.67 18.79 -5.04
N ALA A 101 2.71 20.14 -4.98
CA ALA A 101 3.57 20.96 -5.81
C ALA A 101 5.05 20.77 -5.48
N TYR A 102 5.39 20.79 -4.19
CA TYR A 102 6.74 20.51 -3.71
C TYR A 102 7.23 19.12 -4.17
N SER A 103 6.43 18.10 -3.93
CA SER A 103 6.79 16.71 -4.30
C SER A 103 6.94 16.55 -5.80
N ALA A 104 6.00 17.06 -6.60
CA ALA A 104 6.07 16.99 -8.05
C ALA A 104 7.31 17.70 -8.60
N SER A 105 7.68 18.87 -8.04
CA SER A 105 8.88 19.61 -8.43
C SER A 105 10.16 18.86 -8.09
N VAL A 106 10.31 18.40 -6.84
CA VAL A 106 11.53 17.70 -6.42
C VAL A 106 11.72 16.38 -7.17
N LEU A 107 10.64 15.63 -7.43
CA LEU A 107 10.67 14.45 -8.29
C LEU A 107 11.08 14.80 -9.72
N ALA A 108 10.48 15.83 -10.31
CA ALA A 108 10.80 16.25 -11.66
C ALA A 108 12.27 16.67 -11.78
N TRP A 109 12.78 17.43 -10.80
CA TRP A 109 14.19 17.86 -10.76
C TRP A 109 15.13 16.66 -10.64
N GLY A 110 14.87 15.70 -9.72
CA GLY A 110 15.67 14.49 -9.59
C GLY A 110 15.76 13.70 -10.90
N TYR A 111 14.64 13.55 -11.61
CA TYR A 111 14.63 12.91 -12.92
C TYR A 111 15.40 13.70 -14.00
N LEU A 112 15.23 15.03 -14.05
CA LEU A 112 15.90 15.87 -15.06
C LEU A 112 17.42 15.83 -14.95
N GLU A 113 17.95 15.78 -13.74
CA GLU A 113 19.40 15.75 -13.50
C GLU A 113 19.98 14.33 -13.74
N TYR A 114 19.26 13.25 -13.38
CA TYR A 114 19.76 11.87 -13.43
C TYR A 114 18.95 10.95 -14.36
N LYS A 115 18.35 11.54 -15.41
CA LYS A 115 17.46 10.86 -16.36
C LYS A 115 18.04 9.58 -16.93
N ASP A 116 19.28 9.63 -17.39
CA ASP A 116 19.91 8.51 -18.09
C ASP A 116 20.14 7.31 -17.14
N ALA A 117 20.44 7.56 -15.87
CA ALA A 117 20.58 6.52 -14.85
C ALA A 117 19.23 5.87 -14.54
N VAL A 118 18.16 6.66 -14.35
CA VAL A 118 16.80 6.19 -14.09
C VAL A 118 16.26 5.38 -15.27
N ASP A 119 16.43 5.90 -16.52
CA ASP A 119 15.98 5.21 -17.74
C ASP A 119 16.75 3.89 -17.95
N LYS A 120 18.03 3.84 -17.65
CA LYS A 120 18.86 2.63 -17.74
C LYS A 120 18.38 1.51 -16.81
N GLN A 121 17.78 1.84 -15.67
CA GLN A 121 17.19 0.87 -14.74
C GLN A 121 15.79 0.41 -15.17
N GLY A 122 15.26 0.93 -16.29
CA GLY A 122 13.89 0.64 -16.75
C GLY A 122 12.79 1.36 -15.94
N LEU A 123 13.16 2.32 -15.10
CA LEU A 123 12.22 3.05 -14.24
C LEU A 123 11.68 4.35 -14.84
N GLY A 124 12.21 4.78 -15.99
CA GLY A 124 11.89 6.08 -16.57
C GLY A 124 10.40 6.27 -16.90
N GLU A 125 9.70 5.21 -17.32
CA GLU A 125 8.27 5.30 -17.62
C GLU A 125 7.43 5.50 -16.37
N VAL A 126 7.56 4.63 -15.38
CA VAL A 126 6.83 4.72 -14.11
C VAL A 126 7.13 6.03 -13.38
N TYR A 127 8.38 6.50 -13.45
CA TYR A 127 8.78 7.76 -12.85
C TYR A 127 8.07 8.94 -13.52
N ARG A 128 8.12 9.02 -14.86
CA ARG A 128 7.44 10.08 -15.63
C ARG A 128 5.92 10.05 -15.43
N ASN A 129 5.31 8.86 -15.37
CA ASN A 129 3.88 8.72 -15.14
C ASN A 129 3.47 9.29 -13.78
N ASN A 130 4.23 9.01 -12.71
CA ASN A 130 3.97 9.56 -11.38
C ASN A 130 4.14 11.09 -11.37
N VAL A 131 5.21 11.63 -11.93
CA VAL A 131 5.38 13.09 -12.03
C VAL A 131 4.22 13.72 -12.81
N GLN A 132 3.85 13.14 -13.96
CA GLN A 132 2.74 13.64 -14.77
C GLN A 132 1.41 13.63 -14.00
N TRP A 133 1.17 12.63 -13.16
CA TRP A 133 -0.02 12.56 -12.29
C TRP A 133 -0.14 13.79 -11.36
N GLY A 134 0.95 14.16 -10.69
CA GLY A 134 0.99 15.38 -9.87
C GLY A 134 0.83 16.65 -10.68
N LEU A 135 1.50 16.75 -11.84
CA LEU A 135 1.39 17.93 -12.72
C LEU A 135 -0.04 18.12 -13.26
N ASP A 136 -0.71 17.04 -13.68
CA ASP A 136 -2.10 17.09 -14.16
C ASP A 136 -3.09 17.54 -13.07
N TYR A 137 -2.83 17.24 -11.81
CA TYR A 137 -3.56 17.79 -10.68
C TYR A 137 -3.31 19.29 -10.53
N LEU A 138 -2.06 19.76 -10.56
CA LEU A 138 -1.71 21.18 -10.44
C LEU A 138 -2.32 22.04 -11.54
N MET A 139 -2.50 21.50 -12.74
CA MET A 139 -3.18 22.19 -13.84
C MET A 139 -4.63 22.54 -13.54
N GLN A 140 -5.28 21.84 -12.62
CA GLN A 140 -6.68 22.02 -12.25
C GLN A 140 -6.88 22.99 -11.07
N CYS A 141 -5.79 23.33 -10.35
CA CYS A 141 -5.88 24.07 -9.08
C CYS A 141 -6.02 25.61 -9.25
N ASP A 142 -5.84 26.15 -10.46
CA ASP A 142 -5.90 27.59 -10.72
C ASP A 142 -7.30 28.17 -10.49
N ARG A 143 -7.35 29.26 -9.73
CA ARG A 143 -8.56 30.06 -9.46
C ARG A 143 -8.29 31.55 -9.71
N GLY A 144 -7.43 31.85 -10.69
CA GLY A 144 -7.06 33.19 -11.10
C GLY A 144 -6.08 33.86 -10.13
N ASN A 145 -6.55 34.67 -9.19
CA ASN A 145 -5.72 35.28 -8.14
C ASN A 145 -5.63 34.43 -6.85
N LYS A 146 -6.16 33.21 -6.89
CA LYS A 146 -6.12 32.21 -5.83
C LYS A 146 -5.75 30.86 -6.44
N ILE A 147 -5.41 29.92 -5.59
CA ILE A 147 -5.18 28.53 -5.90
C ILE A 147 -5.96 27.67 -4.91
N ILE A 148 -6.38 26.46 -5.32
CA ILE A 148 -6.87 25.46 -4.36
C ILE A 148 -5.76 25.18 -3.36
N GLY A 149 -6.05 25.34 -2.07
CA GLY A 149 -5.09 25.07 -0.99
C GLY A 149 -5.21 23.64 -0.48
N THR A 150 -6.38 23.29 0.04
CA THR A 150 -6.70 22.01 0.65
C THR A 150 -7.96 21.42 0.03
N ILE A 151 -7.98 20.11 -0.21
CA ILE A 151 -9.18 19.33 -0.54
C ILE A 151 -9.34 18.26 0.53
N GLY A 152 -10.49 18.22 1.20
CA GLY A 152 -10.82 17.27 2.25
C GLY A 152 -11.72 17.92 3.31
N ASP A 153 -12.39 17.13 4.14
CA ASP A 153 -13.24 17.67 5.19
C ASP A 153 -12.42 18.11 6.41
N PHE A 154 -12.23 19.42 6.52
CA PHE A 154 -11.58 20.10 7.63
C PHE A 154 -12.56 20.74 8.63
N LYS A 155 -13.87 20.43 8.54
CA LYS A 155 -14.92 21.04 9.38
C LYS A 155 -15.52 20.03 10.37
N GLY A 156 -15.42 20.33 11.65
CA GLY A 156 -16.08 19.56 12.71
C GLY A 156 -15.47 18.21 13.03
N GLY A 157 -16.26 17.29 13.58
CA GLY A 157 -15.79 15.99 14.08
C GLY A 157 -15.63 14.89 13.03
N SER A 158 -16.00 15.15 11.77
CA SER A 158 -15.96 14.16 10.66
C SER A 158 -14.85 14.47 9.66
N THR A 159 -13.73 15.00 10.12
CA THR A 159 -12.63 15.39 9.25
C THR A 159 -11.94 14.17 8.66
N ASP A 160 -11.38 14.32 7.45
CA ASP A 160 -10.58 13.29 6.77
C ASP A 160 -9.47 12.73 7.67
N HIS A 161 -8.96 13.55 8.58
CA HIS A 161 -7.92 13.15 9.52
C HIS A 161 -8.44 12.21 10.63
N ASN A 162 -9.71 12.29 11.01
CA ASN A 162 -10.27 11.53 12.14
C ASN A 162 -10.86 10.17 11.73
N ILE A 163 -11.14 9.94 10.44
CA ILE A 163 -11.72 8.70 9.95
C ILE A 163 -10.62 7.72 9.56
N TRP A 164 -10.56 6.58 10.26
CA TRP A 164 -9.60 5.52 9.94
C TRP A 164 -10.25 4.43 9.10
N CYS A 165 -10.05 4.48 7.80
CA CYS A 165 -10.48 3.45 6.85
C CYS A 165 -9.71 3.60 5.53
N SER A 166 -9.85 2.64 4.63
CA SER A 166 -9.23 2.71 3.30
C SER A 166 -9.87 3.79 2.43
N ALA A 167 -9.07 4.41 1.56
CA ALA A 167 -9.50 5.51 0.69
C ALA A 167 -10.68 5.14 -0.22
N GLU A 168 -10.76 3.88 -0.65
CA GLU A 168 -11.78 3.33 -1.54
C GLU A 168 -13.21 3.42 -0.95
N VAL A 169 -13.32 3.40 0.37
CA VAL A 169 -14.61 3.42 1.09
C VAL A 169 -14.81 4.70 1.91
N TYR A 170 -13.78 5.57 1.96
CA TYR A 170 -13.81 6.78 2.77
C TYR A 170 -14.96 7.71 2.40
N LEU A 171 -15.12 8.04 1.11
CA LEU A 171 -16.10 9.05 0.69
C LEU A 171 -17.54 8.64 1.05
N ARG A 172 -17.87 7.34 0.92
CA ARG A 172 -19.14 6.83 1.37
C ARG A 172 -19.29 6.88 2.89
N LYS A 173 -18.23 6.59 3.65
CA LYS A 173 -18.23 6.80 5.11
C LYS A 173 -18.43 8.27 5.49
N HIS A 174 -17.77 9.17 4.80
CA HIS A 174 -17.97 10.62 4.97
C HIS A 174 -19.44 11.02 4.72
N HIS A 175 -20.04 10.53 3.63
CA HIS A 175 -21.45 10.78 3.32
C HIS A 175 -22.39 10.21 4.39
N LEU A 176 -22.17 8.99 4.87
CA LEU A 176 -22.96 8.38 5.95
C LEU A 176 -22.86 9.13 7.28
N ASN A 177 -21.76 9.86 7.51
CA ASN A 177 -21.59 10.75 8.65
C ASN A 177 -22.24 12.14 8.45
N GLY A 178 -22.95 12.33 7.34
CA GLY A 178 -23.67 13.58 7.01
C GLY A 178 -22.88 14.57 6.19
N GLY A 179 -21.75 14.15 5.61
CA GLY A 179 -20.99 14.93 4.63
C GLY A 179 -21.60 14.85 3.23
N ASP A 180 -21.23 15.80 2.39
CA ASP A 180 -21.59 15.79 0.97
C ASP A 180 -20.69 14.80 0.20
N TRP A 181 -21.13 14.33 -0.97
CA TRP A 181 -20.29 13.56 -1.88
C TRP A 181 -19.14 14.40 -2.44
N ASP A 182 -19.31 15.69 -2.59
CA ASP A 182 -18.26 16.65 -2.96
C ASP A 182 -17.50 17.07 -1.70
N ARG A 183 -16.24 16.69 -1.57
CA ARG A 183 -15.45 17.07 -0.40
C ARG A 183 -15.22 18.58 -0.33
N PRO A 184 -15.23 19.19 0.86
CA PRO A 184 -14.87 20.58 1.05
C PRO A 184 -13.46 20.89 0.50
N TYR A 185 -13.28 22.15 0.09
CA TYR A 185 -11.97 22.69 -0.30
C TYR A 185 -11.87 24.17 0.10
N ASP A 186 -10.65 24.69 0.13
CA ASP A 186 -10.41 26.12 0.27
C ASP A 186 -9.67 26.70 -0.93
N GLU A 187 -9.75 28.01 -1.07
CA GLU A 187 -9.04 28.78 -2.09
C GLU A 187 -8.22 29.86 -1.39
N ILE A 188 -6.90 29.83 -1.58
CA ILE A 188 -5.94 30.71 -0.92
C ILE A 188 -5.19 31.60 -1.92
N ALA A 189 -4.89 32.82 -1.52
CA ALA A 189 -4.03 33.72 -2.30
C ALA A 189 -2.59 33.62 -1.75
N ASP A 190 -1.94 32.48 -2.02
CA ASP A 190 -0.66 32.09 -1.48
C ASP A 190 0.43 32.03 -2.54
N SER A 191 1.47 32.83 -2.33
CA SER A 191 2.60 32.93 -3.29
C SER A 191 3.50 31.70 -3.27
N THR A 192 3.68 31.05 -2.12
CA THR A 192 4.47 29.82 -2.00
C THR A 192 3.88 28.70 -2.83
N THR A 193 2.60 28.36 -2.58
CA THR A 193 1.93 27.27 -3.30
C THR A 193 1.91 27.49 -4.82
N MET A 194 1.63 28.75 -5.24
CA MET A 194 1.65 29.11 -6.67
C MET A 194 3.06 29.03 -7.28
N ALA A 195 4.09 29.47 -6.54
CA ALA A 195 5.46 29.44 -7.03
C ALA A 195 5.98 28.00 -7.17
N LEU A 196 5.75 27.14 -6.17
CA LEU A 196 6.11 25.73 -6.27
C LEU A 196 5.35 25.02 -7.40
N SER A 197 4.06 25.34 -7.61
CA SER A 197 3.29 24.83 -8.76
C SER A 197 3.88 25.31 -10.09
N ALA A 198 4.35 26.56 -10.13
CA ALA A 198 5.02 27.09 -11.32
C ALA A 198 6.34 26.38 -11.61
N ALA A 199 7.15 26.10 -10.60
CA ALA A 199 8.39 25.35 -10.72
C ALA A 199 8.12 23.95 -11.26
N ALA A 200 7.24 23.18 -10.60
CA ALA A 200 6.89 21.83 -11.02
C ALA A 200 6.40 21.77 -12.48
N LEU A 201 5.55 22.69 -12.90
CA LEU A 201 5.04 22.75 -14.28
C LEU A 201 6.11 23.19 -15.28
N ALA A 202 7.07 24.04 -14.89
CA ALA A 202 8.21 24.41 -15.77
C ALA A 202 9.16 23.22 -15.96
N GLU A 203 9.41 22.46 -14.92
CA GLU A 203 10.13 21.18 -14.95
C GLU A 203 9.38 20.14 -15.80
N GLY A 204 8.05 20.05 -15.64
CA GLY A 204 7.19 19.22 -16.49
C GLY A 204 7.30 19.56 -17.96
N TYR A 205 7.40 20.85 -18.31
CA TYR A 205 7.70 21.24 -19.69
C TYR A 205 9.02 20.64 -20.17
N LEU A 206 10.08 20.76 -19.38
CA LEU A 206 11.39 20.22 -19.74
C LEU A 206 11.38 18.69 -19.89
N MET A 207 10.64 17.99 -19.06
CA MET A 207 10.51 16.53 -19.12
C MET A 207 9.76 16.05 -20.37
N PHE A 208 8.70 16.75 -20.77
CA PHE A 208 7.74 16.24 -21.75
C PHE A 208 7.75 16.96 -23.11
N LYS A 209 8.55 18.04 -23.30
CA LYS A 209 8.56 18.85 -24.51
C LYS A 209 8.85 18.07 -25.80
N ASP A 210 9.65 16.99 -25.70
CA ASP A 210 10.04 16.19 -26.87
C ASP A 210 9.09 15.01 -27.12
N THR A 211 8.37 14.54 -26.11
CA THR A 211 7.47 13.37 -26.19
C THR A 211 5.99 13.75 -26.23
N GLN A 212 5.59 14.82 -25.56
CA GLN A 212 4.22 15.32 -25.45
C GLN A 212 4.18 16.86 -25.63
N PRO A 213 4.56 17.43 -26.78
CA PRO A 213 4.82 18.86 -26.95
C PRO A 213 3.63 19.77 -26.64
N ASP A 214 2.40 19.36 -27.00
CA ASP A 214 1.20 20.15 -26.71
C ASP A 214 0.89 20.22 -25.21
N LYS A 215 1.01 19.10 -24.53
CA LYS A 215 0.82 19.01 -23.07
C LYS A 215 1.91 19.78 -22.33
N ALA A 216 3.16 19.60 -22.72
CA ALA A 216 4.30 20.33 -22.17
C ALA A 216 4.13 21.84 -22.33
N LYS A 217 3.69 22.28 -23.52
CA LYS A 217 3.37 23.70 -23.74
C LYS A 217 2.28 24.20 -22.78
N ALA A 218 1.23 23.41 -22.54
CA ALA A 218 0.19 23.79 -21.59
C ALA A 218 0.75 23.93 -20.17
N TYR A 219 1.63 23.03 -19.73
CA TYR A 219 2.34 23.16 -18.46
C TYR A 219 3.13 24.46 -18.36
N LEU A 220 3.92 24.79 -19.39
CA LEU A 220 4.70 26.02 -19.39
C LEU A 220 3.84 27.28 -19.35
N ASP A 221 2.74 27.31 -20.09
CA ASP A 221 1.82 28.45 -20.11
C ASP A 221 1.16 28.64 -18.73
N GLN A 222 0.79 27.56 -18.06
CA GLN A 222 0.25 27.61 -16.69
C GLN A 222 1.33 27.96 -15.67
N ALA A 223 2.55 27.45 -15.80
CA ALA A 223 3.69 27.82 -14.96
C ALA A 223 3.93 29.33 -14.96
N LYS A 224 3.92 29.96 -16.15
CA LYS A 224 4.02 31.42 -16.30
C LYS A 224 2.87 32.16 -15.62
N THR A 225 1.66 31.61 -15.70
CA THR A 225 0.46 32.20 -15.07
C THR A 225 0.58 32.17 -13.54
N TYR A 226 0.90 31.02 -12.96
CA TYR A 226 1.12 30.86 -11.52
C TYR A 226 2.24 31.75 -11.00
N PHE A 227 3.40 31.75 -11.66
CA PHE A 227 4.52 32.61 -11.29
C PHE A 227 4.17 34.10 -11.31
N LYS A 228 3.51 34.56 -12.38
CA LYS A 228 3.05 35.96 -12.49
C LYS A 228 2.11 36.34 -11.33
N THR A 229 1.22 35.45 -10.98
CA THR A 229 0.27 35.66 -9.89
C THR A 229 0.99 35.69 -8.53
N ALA A 230 1.85 34.70 -8.26
CA ALA A 230 2.67 34.62 -7.05
C ALA A 230 3.52 35.89 -6.84
N ASP A 231 4.25 36.32 -7.88
CA ASP A 231 5.07 37.52 -7.86
C ASP A 231 4.25 38.84 -7.73
N THR A 232 2.98 38.80 -8.08
CA THR A 232 2.06 39.95 -7.89
C THR A 232 1.51 40.01 -6.47
N ILE A 233 1.11 38.89 -5.92
CA ILE A 233 0.51 38.78 -4.57
C ILE A 233 1.55 39.01 -3.48
N ARG A 234 2.71 38.40 -3.57
CA ARG A 234 3.87 38.55 -2.67
C ARG A 234 3.51 38.40 -1.20
N LYS A 235 2.71 37.39 -0.87
CA LYS A 235 2.32 37.05 0.52
C LYS A 235 2.03 35.56 0.65
N ASN A 236 2.09 35.10 1.90
CA ASN A 236 1.52 33.81 2.27
C ASN A 236 0.15 34.01 2.87
N GLU A 237 -0.82 33.18 2.45
CA GLU A 237 -2.16 33.13 3.02
C GLU A 237 -2.37 31.74 3.61
N ASN A 238 -2.63 31.72 4.92
CA ASN A 238 -2.93 30.46 5.59
C ASN A 238 -4.27 29.91 5.12
N GLY A 239 -4.28 28.67 4.69
CA GLY A 239 -5.48 27.91 4.36
C GLY A 239 -6.26 27.44 5.57
N ALA A 240 -7.29 26.67 5.32
CA ALA A 240 -8.14 26.08 6.36
C ALA A 240 -7.38 25.17 7.33
N MET A 241 -6.28 24.57 6.87
CA MET A 241 -5.43 23.65 7.63
C MET A 241 -4.05 24.27 7.95
N ALA A 242 -4.01 25.58 8.25
CA ALA A 242 -2.80 26.32 8.58
C ALA A 242 -2.02 25.80 9.80
N ASP A 243 -2.67 25.01 10.66
CA ASP A 243 -2.00 24.37 11.79
C ASP A 243 -1.10 23.20 11.34
N MET A 244 -1.35 22.62 10.16
CA MET A 244 -0.53 21.57 9.56
C MET A 244 0.55 22.16 8.64
N TYR A 245 0.15 23.03 7.71
CA TYR A 245 1.02 23.60 6.68
C TYR A 245 0.92 25.11 6.64
N LYS A 246 1.94 25.79 7.15
CA LYS A 246 2.05 27.24 7.21
C LYS A 246 3.38 27.69 6.64
N PRO A 247 3.45 28.08 5.38
CA PRO A 247 4.67 28.59 4.78
C PRO A 247 5.24 29.80 5.53
N SER A 248 6.55 29.82 5.73
CA SER A 248 7.24 30.88 6.48
C SER A 248 7.66 32.05 5.59
N SER A 249 7.98 31.79 4.32
CA SER A 249 8.43 32.75 3.32
C SER A 249 7.88 32.36 1.94
N TRP A 250 7.76 33.34 1.07
CA TRP A 250 7.42 33.17 -0.35
C TRP A 250 8.59 33.57 -1.27
N VAL A 251 9.61 34.18 -0.73
CA VAL A 251 10.71 34.81 -1.48
C VAL A 251 11.57 33.76 -2.14
N ASP A 252 11.94 32.75 -1.39
CA ASP A 252 12.74 31.62 -1.85
C ASP A 252 12.00 30.77 -2.89
N ASP A 253 10.71 30.54 -2.70
CA ASP A 253 9.87 29.78 -3.66
C ASP A 253 9.73 30.54 -4.99
N CYS A 254 9.51 31.84 -4.93
CA CYS A 254 9.49 32.67 -6.15
C CYS A 254 10.86 32.74 -6.83
N MET A 255 11.96 32.75 -6.07
CA MET A 255 13.31 32.65 -6.61
C MET A 255 13.52 31.31 -7.32
N TYR A 256 13.14 30.23 -6.66
CA TYR A 256 13.21 28.86 -7.18
C TYR A 256 12.42 28.72 -8.49
N ALA A 257 11.16 29.15 -8.50
CA ALA A 257 10.32 29.12 -9.69
C ALA A 257 10.84 30.00 -10.84
N ALA A 258 11.39 31.18 -10.54
CA ALA A 258 11.97 32.04 -11.56
C ALA A 258 13.16 31.37 -12.27
N ILE A 259 14.02 30.68 -11.54
CA ILE A 259 15.16 29.98 -12.13
C ILE A 259 14.69 28.82 -12.99
N TRP A 260 13.69 28.04 -12.57
CA TRP A 260 13.10 26.99 -13.40
C TRP A 260 12.44 27.52 -14.66
N LEU A 261 11.75 28.67 -14.59
CA LEU A 261 11.21 29.32 -15.78
C LEU A 261 12.31 29.83 -16.71
N TYR A 262 13.43 30.30 -16.18
CA TYR A 262 14.60 30.63 -16.99
C TYR A 262 15.15 29.39 -17.72
N ARG A 263 15.34 28.28 -17.02
CA ARG A 263 15.77 26.99 -17.61
C ARG A 263 14.80 26.52 -18.72
N ALA A 264 13.50 26.66 -18.46
CA ALA A 264 12.47 26.24 -19.41
C ALA A 264 12.37 27.12 -20.68
N THR A 265 12.66 28.41 -20.55
CA THR A 265 12.38 29.39 -21.63
C THR A 265 13.61 30.03 -22.23
N GLY A 266 14.71 30.12 -21.54
CA GLY A 266 15.88 30.95 -21.87
C GLY A 266 15.62 32.47 -21.74
N ASP A 267 14.49 32.90 -21.17
CA ASP A 267 14.14 34.30 -21.00
C ASP A 267 14.89 34.91 -19.82
N GLN A 268 15.88 35.75 -20.14
CA GLN A 268 16.76 36.41 -19.15
C GLN A 268 16.00 37.25 -18.12
N SER A 269 14.78 37.71 -18.44
CA SER A 269 13.99 38.55 -17.55
C SER A 269 13.67 37.85 -16.19
N TYR A 270 13.62 36.53 -16.17
CA TYR A 270 13.46 35.77 -14.92
C TYR A 270 14.71 35.87 -14.04
N MET A 271 15.90 35.72 -14.62
CA MET A 271 17.16 35.86 -13.86
C MET A 271 17.43 37.32 -13.44
N ASP A 272 17.02 38.29 -14.25
CA ASP A 272 17.08 39.71 -13.88
C ASP A 272 16.18 39.97 -12.66
N LYS A 273 15.00 39.37 -12.63
CA LYS A 273 14.08 39.45 -11.49
C LYS A 273 14.65 38.74 -10.25
N VAL A 274 15.29 37.60 -10.39
CA VAL A 274 16.02 36.94 -9.28
C VAL A 274 16.99 37.92 -8.66
N LYS A 275 17.82 38.59 -9.47
CA LYS A 275 18.85 39.55 -8.99
C LYS A 275 18.26 40.79 -8.35
N SER A 276 17.17 41.35 -8.91
CA SER A 276 16.62 42.62 -8.46
C SER A 276 15.63 42.45 -7.28
N ASP A 277 14.83 41.41 -7.27
CA ASP A 277 13.66 41.28 -6.39
C ASP A 277 13.84 40.27 -5.25
N TYR A 278 14.52 39.14 -5.52
CA TYR A 278 14.59 38.01 -4.59
C TYR A 278 15.92 37.93 -3.86
N LEU A 279 17.08 38.00 -4.52
CA LEU A 279 18.39 37.93 -3.82
C LEU A 279 18.53 38.97 -2.72
N PRO A 280 18.08 40.24 -2.88
CA PRO A 280 18.14 41.23 -1.79
C PRO A 280 17.26 40.93 -0.58
N LYS A 281 16.32 40.00 -0.73
CA LYS A 281 15.34 39.55 0.31
C LYS A 281 15.52 38.09 0.67
N PHE A 282 16.62 37.48 0.24
CA PHE A 282 16.91 36.09 0.60
C PHE A 282 16.85 35.93 2.13
N PRO A 283 16.25 34.84 2.64
CA PRO A 283 16.09 34.65 4.07
C PRO A 283 17.43 34.80 4.83
N LEU A 284 17.35 35.41 5.98
CA LEU A 284 18.53 35.63 6.87
C LEU A 284 18.39 34.72 8.11
N GLU A 285 19.54 34.41 8.72
CA GLU A 285 19.57 33.80 10.03
C GLU A 285 18.98 34.73 11.08
N ASP A 286 18.37 34.18 12.12
CA ASP A 286 17.77 34.95 13.20
C ASP A 286 18.77 35.91 13.84
N GLN A 287 18.38 37.18 13.92
CA GLN A 287 19.19 38.26 14.52
C GLN A 287 20.59 38.43 13.88
N SER A 288 20.76 38.06 12.61
CA SER A 288 21.98 38.12 11.83
C SER A 288 21.79 38.85 10.51
N THR A 289 22.91 39.23 9.89
CA THR A 289 22.98 39.67 8.51
C THR A 289 23.42 38.57 7.56
N ASP A 290 23.74 37.38 8.10
CA ASP A 290 24.13 36.21 7.33
C ASP A 290 22.89 35.61 6.64
N ARG A 291 23.05 35.18 5.38
CA ARG A 291 22.00 34.43 4.69
C ARG A 291 21.74 33.14 5.44
N LYS A 292 20.47 32.73 5.48
CA LYS A 292 20.03 31.50 6.14
C LYS A 292 20.72 30.28 5.52
N PHE A 293 21.43 29.52 6.33
CA PHE A 293 22.15 28.30 5.94
C PHE A 293 21.88 27.13 6.89
N THR A 294 21.15 27.35 7.98
CA THR A 294 20.96 26.36 9.06
C THR A 294 19.72 25.47 8.90
N TRP A 295 18.88 25.73 7.90
CA TRP A 295 17.69 24.92 7.62
C TRP A 295 17.93 23.97 6.42
N GLY A 296 17.03 23.03 6.16
CA GLY A 296 17.10 22.08 5.05
C GLY A 296 15.97 22.27 4.06
N LEU A 297 16.12 21.73 2.85
CA LEU A 297 15.07 21.71 1.83
C LEU A 297 13.82 20.96 2.34
N CYS A 298 12.68 21.62 2.27
CA CYS A 298 11.36 21.05 2.59
C CYS A 298 10.25 21.90 1.95
N TRP A 299 8.99 21.52 2.14
CA TRP A 299 7.83 22.28 1.64
C TRP A 299 7.73 23.70 2.16
N ASP A 300 8.32 23.99 3.33
CA ASP A 300 8.33 25.32 3.95
C ASP A 300 9.53 26.19 3.53
N ASP A 301 10.62 25.59 3.05
CA ASP A 301 11.86 26.29 2.77
C ASP A 301 12.59 25.71 1.55
N THR A 302 12.57 26.43 0.45
CA THR A 302 13.31 26.11 -0.78
C THR A 302 14.57 26.93 -0.97
N SER A 303 14.97 27.72 0.05
CA SER A 303 16.08 28.68 -0.07
C SER A 303 17.40 28.05 -0.49
N GLN A 304 17.73 26.88 0.05
CA GLN A 304 18.98 26.19 -0.29
C GLN A 304 18.94 25.57 -1.70
N ALA A 305 17.78 25.09 -2.11
CA ALA A 305 17.55 24.62 -3.49
C ALA A 305 17.68 25.79 -4.51
N ALA A 306 17.04 26.93 -4.21
CA ALA A 306 17.13 28.12 -5.03
C ALA A 306 18.57 28.68 -5.12
N ALA A 307 19.31 28.63 -4.01
CA ALA A 307 20.72 29.03 -3.96
C ALA A 307 21.60 28.11 -4.84
N LEU A 308 21.39 26.79 -4.75
CA LEU A 308 22.13 25.82 -5.58
C LEU A 308 21.82 26.02 -7.06
N LEU A 309 20.54 26.14 -7.45
CA LEU A 309 20.13 26.42 -8.82
C LEU A 309 20.74 27.72 -9.35
N TYR A 310 20.74 28.79 -8.54
CA TYR A 310 21.34 30.05 -8.93
C TYR A 310 22.86 29.94 -9.14
N ALA A 311 23.55 29.21 -8.26
CA ALA A 311 24.98 28.91 -8.39
C ALA A 311 25.27 28.09 -9.65
N GLN A 312 24.44 27.10 -9.98
CA GLN A 312 24.57 26.30 -11.20
C GLN A 312 24.45 27.16 -12.46
N GLU A 313 23.45 28.07 -12.51
CA GLU A 313 23.18 28.90 -13.69
C GLU A 313 24.20 30.03 -13.88
N THR A 314 24.80 30.53 -12.80
CA THR A 314 25.64 31.74 -12.89
C THR A 314 27.12 31.49 -12.65
N GLY A 315 27.47 30.43 -11.93
CA GLY A 315 28.82 30.24 -11.41
C GLY A 315 29.27 31.34 -10.46
N ASP A 316 28.33 32.15 -9.91
CA ASP A 316 28.64 33.26 -9.00
C ASP A 316 29.27 32.72 -7.72
N LYS A 317 30.53 33.11 -7.49
CA LYS A 317 31.33 32.60 -6.38
C LYS A 317 30.67 32.82 -5.01
N GLU A 318 29.99 33.95 -4.84
CA GLU A 318 29.32 34.25 -3.55
C GLU A 318 28.20 33.23 -3.25
N TRP A 319 27.53 32.73 -4.30
CA TRP A 319 26.47 31.75 -4.15
C TRP A 319 26.98 30.31 -4.13
N VAL A 320 28.08 30.02 -4.83
CA VAL A 320 28.82 28.76 -4.68
C VAL A 320 29.37 28.64 -3.24
N ASP A 321 29.96 29.73 -2.68
CA ASP A 321 30.40 29.75 -1.29
C ASP A 321 29.22 29.60 -0.29
N HIS A 322 28.05 30.19 -0.60
CA HIS A 322 26.85 30.02 0.24
C HIS A 322 26.36 28.56 0.28
N VAL A 323 26.30 27.86 -0.84
CA VAL A 323 25.97 26.42 -0.87
C VAL A 323 26.99 25.63 -0.06
N SER A 324 28.27 25.93 -0.18
CA SER A 324 29.30 25.31 0.65
C SER A 324 29.08 25.56 2.15
N HIS A 325 28.74 26.80 2.56
CA HIS A 325 28.43 27.13 3.95
C HIS A 325 27.27 26.35 4.52
N HIS A 326 26.19 26.15 3.71
CA HIS A 326 25.06 25.32 4.08
C HIS A 326 25.47 23.86 4.27
N LEU A 327 26.14 23.24 3.27
CA LEU A 327 26.54 21.85 3.35
C LEU A 327 27.58 21.62 4.47
N ASP A 328 28.50 22.55 4.65
CA ASP A 328 29.48 22.50 5.76
C ASP A 328 28.79 22.54 7.12
N TYR A 329 27.75 23.38 7.31
CA TYR A 329 26.96 23.39 8.53
C TYR A 329 26.37 21.99 8.85
N TRP A 330 25.92 21.30 7.86
CA TRP A 330 25.37 19.93 8.01
C TRP A 330 26.47 18.89 8.29
N ILE A 331 27.69 19.09 7.81
CA ILE A 331 28.74 18.05 7.81
C ILE A 331 29.72 18.23 8.96
N ASP A 332 30.48 19.31 9.00
CA ASP A 332 31.56 19.54 9.97
C ASP A 332 31.51 20.90 10.68
N GLY A 333 30.61 21.78 10.25
CA GLY A 333 30.31 23.07 10.86
C GLY A 333 30.79 24.26 10.05
N TYR A 334 30.07 25.38 10.21
CA TYR A 334 30.39 26.69 9.64
C TYR A 334 30.09 27.78 10.66
N HIS A 335 31.00 28.80 10.80
CA HIS A 335 30.91 29.93 11.74
C HIS A 335 30.63 29.48 13.20
N ASN A 336 31.26 28.41 13.68
CA ASN A 336 31.04 27.78 14.99
C ASN A 336 29.61 27.26 15.23
N LYS A 337 28.82 27.11 14.17
CA LYS A 337 27.52 26.44 14.17
C LYS A 337 27.68 25.11 13.44
N LYS A 338 27.05 24.08 13.94
CA LYS A 338 26.92 22.76 13.30
C LYS A 338 25.58 22.19 13.67
N ILE A 339 24.97 21.47 12.73
CA ILE A 339 23.74 20.71 13.01
C ILE A 339 24.02 19.64 14.08
N ASP A 340 23.01 19.32 14.85
CA ASP A 340 23.09 18.23 15.79
C ASP A 340 23.14 16.87 15.05
N TYR A 341 23.66 15.87 15.73
CA TYR A 341 23.70 14.49 15.22
C TYR A 341 23.13 13.54 16.26
N THR A 342 22.50 12.48 15.80
CA THR A 342 22.23 11.32 16.66
C THR A 342 23.56 10.73 17.13
N PRO A 343 23.60 10.03 18.27
CA PRO A 343 24.86 9.44 18.79
C PRO A 343 25.54 8.46 17.82
N ASP A 344 24.76 7.88 16.88
CA ASP A 344 25.22 6.93 15.89
C ASP A 344 25.39 7.52 14.47
N GLY A 345 25.21 8.83 14.30
CA GLY A 345 25.76 9.54 13.15
C GLY A 345 24.77 10.10 12.12
N MET A 346 23.47 10.12 12.36
CA MET A 346 22.53 10.83 11.47
C MET A 346 22.51 12.33 11.82
N ALA A 347 22.60 13.20 10.84
CA ALA A 347 22.35 14.62 10.99
C ALA A 347 20.87 14.86 11.36
N TRP A 348 20.62 15.63 12.41
CA TRP A 348 19.28 15.78 13.00
C TRP A 348 18.86 17.24 13.10
N LEU A 349 17.85 17.63 12.28
CA LEU A 349 17.37 19.01 12.23
C LEU A 349 16.17 19.23 13.14
N PHE A 350 15.17 18.36 13.05
CA PHE A 350 13.89 18.56 13.68
C PHE A 350 13.23 17.23 14.06
N SER A 351 12.37 17.23 15.10
CA SER A 351 11.76 16.01 15.63
C SER A 351 10.74 15.37 14.70
N TRP A 352 10.02 16.17 13.92
CA TRP A 352 8.98 15.66 13.03
C TRP A 352 9.57 15.40 11.64
N GLY A 353 9.64 14.11 11.26
CA GLY A 353 10.19 13.72 9.97
C GLY A 353 11.71 13.96 9.87
N SER A 354 12.49 13.55 10.87
CA SER A 354 13.95 13.75 10.87
C SER A 354 14.62 13.16 9.63
N ALA A 355 14.16 12.00 9.15
CA ALA A 355 14.70 11.33 7.97
C ALA A 355 14.45 12.10 6.66
N ARG A 356 13.32 12.82 6.50
CA ARG A 356 13.05 13.62 5.31
C ARG A 356 14.05 14.76 5.13
N HIS A 357 14.39 15.45 6.23
CA HIS A 357 15.30 16.59 6.17
C HIS A 357 16.72 16.16 5.79
N VAL A 358 17.20 15.07 6.37
CA VAL A 358 18.54 14.57 6.07
C VAL A 358 18.61 14.02 4.64
N SER A 359 17.58 13.32 4.16
CA SER A 359 17.57 12.80 2.77
C SER A 359 17.49 13.92 1.73
N ALA A 360 16.68 14.95 1.97
CA ALA A 360 16.59 16.10 1.07
C ALA A 360 17.91 16.90 1.03
N THR A 361 18.60 17.05 2.18
CA THR A 361 19.92 17.70 2.21
C THR A 361 21.00 16.82 1.61
N ALA A 362 20.92 15.48 1.79
CA ALA A 362 21.82 14.54 1.13
C ALA A 362 21.71 14.66 -0.40
N TRP A 363 20.49 14.79 -0.93
CA TRP A 363 20.31 15.04 -2.35
C TRP A 363 20.95 16.35 -2.83
N LEU A 364 20.74 17.47 -2.11
CA LEU A 364 21.40 18.74 -2.47
C LEU A 364 22.94 18.61 -2.43
N ALA A 365 23.48 17.85 -1.49
CA ALA A 365 24.91 17.60 -1.39
C ALA A 365 25.46 16.79 -2.58
N GLN A 366 24.75 15.75 -3.01
CA GLN A 366 25.12 14.98 -4.21
C GLN A 366 25.07 15.86 -5.46
N LEU A 367 23.95 16.56 -5.66
CA LEU A 367 23.78 17.43 -6.81
C LEU A 367 24.83 18.56 -6.86
N ALA A 368 25.18 19.15 -5.70
CA ALA A 368 26.25 20.13 -5.62
C ALA A 368 27.62 19.52 -5.97
N SER A 369 27.89 18.30 -5.49
CA SER A 369 29.09 17.52 -5.85
C SER A 369 29.23 17.34 -7.36
N ASP A 370 28.16 16.92 -8.01
CA ASP A 370 28.15 16.55 -9.42
C ASP A 370 28.14 17.76 -10.37
N THR A 371 27.77 18.91 -9.84
CA THR A 371 27.60 20.12 -10.66
C THR A 371 28.58 21.22 -10.32
N ILE A 372 28.32 22.03 -9.28
CA ILE A 372 29.13 23.23 -8.97
C ILE A 372 30.50 22.90 -8.35
N PHE A 373 30.67 21.72 -7.77
CA PHE A 373 31.93 21.26 -7.18
C PHE A 373 32.61 20.14 -7.97
N LYS A 374 32.10 19.75 -9.14
CA LYS A 374 32.64 18.64 -9.97
C LYS A 374 34.14 18.75 -10.25
N ASP A 375 34.67 19.99 -10.38
CA ASP A 375 36.06 20.26 -10.63
C ASP A 375 36.88 20.51 -9.34
N ASP A 376 36.23 20.55 -8.18
CA ASP A 376 36.84 20.60 -6.85
C ASP A 376 36.69 19.25 -6.13
N SER A 377 37.65 18.36 -6.39
CA SER A 377 37.60 16.98 -5.92
C SER A 377 37.50 16.84 -4.38
N ALA A 378 37.91 17.84 -3.63
CA ALA A 378 37.87 17.80 -2.16
C ALA A 378 36.40 18.03 -1.67
N HIS A 379 35.74 19.06 -2.19
CA HIS A 379 34.35 19.33 -1.87
C HIS A 379 33.43 18.26 -2.43
N ALA A 380 33.61 17.88 -3.70
CA ALA A 380 32.83 16.84 -4.34
C ALA A 380 32.85 15.53 -3.53
N LYS A 381 34.05 15.05 -3.19
CA LYS A 381 34.18 13.83 -2.37
C LYS A 381 33.56 13.99 -0.98
N LYS A 382 33.78 15.11 -0.32
CA LYS A 382 33.25 15.38 1.04
C LYS A 382 31.73 15.31 1.05
N TYR A 383 31.08 15.96 0.08
CA TYR A 383 29.62 16.07 0.01
C TYR A 383 28.97 14.76 -0.41
N ASN A 384 29.55 14.06 -1.41
CA ASN A 384 29.05 12.77 -1.84
C ASN A 384 29.22 11.69 -0.76
N ASP A 385 30.41 11.58 -0.14
CA ASP A 385 30.63 10.61 0.95
C ASP A 385 29.65 10.82 2.12
N TRP A 386 29.40 12.08 2.49
CA TRP A 386 28.45 12.40 3.56
C TRP A 386 27.01 12.02 3.15
N ALA A 387 26.58 12.43 1.96
CA ALA A 387 25.24 12.15 1.46
C ALA A 387 24.97 10.64 1.41
N LYS A 388 25.92 9.88 0.82
CA LYS A 388 25.83 8.41 0.80
C LYS A 388 25.75 7.83 2.22
N GLY A 389 26.58 8.30 3.14
CA GLY A 389 26.59 7.83 4.53
C GLY A 389 25.26 8.08 5.25
N GLN A 390 24.60 9.21 4.99
CA GLN A 390 23.28 9.52 5.55
C GLN A 390 22.20 8.63 4.94
N MET A 391 22.24 8.38 3.63
CA MET A 391 21.31 7.48 2.96
C MET A 391 21.52 6.03 3.41
N ASP A 392 22.76 5.58 3.58
CA ASP A 392 23.06 4.26 4.13
C ASP A 392 22.55 4.11 5.57
N TYR A 393 22.61 5.17 6.38
CA TYR A 393 22.01 5.20 7.71
C TYR A 393 20.48 4.97 7.63
N ILE A 394 19.79 5.61 6.69
CA ILE A 394 18.35 5.43 6.46
C ILE A 394 18.02 3.97 6.10
N PHE A 395 18.90 3.29 5.36
CA PHE A 395 18.74 1.87 5.00
C PHE A 395 19.16 0.88 6.09
N GLY A 396 19.61 1.33 7.25
CA GLY A 396 19.92 0.47 8.39
C GLY A 396 21.39 0.43 8.80
N ASP A 397 22.24 1.29 8.24
CA ASP A 397 23.60 1.46 8.79
C ASP A 397 23.63 2.36 10.02
N ASN A 398 22.80 2.01 10.98
CA ASN A 398 22.54 2.69 12.24
C ASN A 398 22.62 1.71 13.41
N ALA A 399 22.57 2.23 14.65
CA ALA A 399 22.69 1.40 15.86
C ALA A 399 21.55 0.37 16.01
N LEU A 400 20.35 0.68 15.48
CA LEU A 400 19.19 -0.19 15.54
C LEU A 400 19.20 -1.28 14.46
N LYS A 401 20.11 -1.18 13.47
CA LYS A 401 20.09 -2.01 12.25
C LYS A 401 18.72 -2.01 11.56
N MET A 402 18.03 -0.90 11.64
CA MET A 402 16.66 -0.71 11.17
C MET A 402 16.65 0.15 9.90
N SER A 403 16.03 -0.35 8.84
CA SER A 403 15.69 0.49 7.70
C SER A 403 14.51 1.40 8.06
N TYR A 404 14.62 2.68 7.79
CA TYR A 404 13.52 3.63 7.89
C TYR A 404 12.71 3.72 6.58
N VAL A 405 12.99 2.83 5.63
CA VAL A 405 12.23 2.66 4.38
C VAL A 405 11.49 1.34 4.43
N LEU A 406 10.18 1.40 4.30
CA LEU A 406 9.33 0.20 4.35
C LEU A 406 9.57 -0.69 3.13
N GLY A 407 9.62 -1.99 3.36
CA GLY A 407 9.92 -2.98 2.32
C GLY A 407 11.41 -3.05 1.92
N MET A 408 12.30 -2.39 2.68
CA MET A 408 13.75 -2.45 2.47
C MET A 408 14.45 -3.00 3.72
N GLY A 409 15.01 -4.21 3.62
CA GLY A 409 15.69 -4.89 4.73
C GLY A 409 14.74 -5.64 5.68
N ASP A 410 15.32 -6.52 6.50
CA ASP A 410 14.58 -7.44 7.38
C ASP A 410 14.05 -6.73 8.64
N ASN A 411 14.79 -5.75 9.17
CA ASN A 411 14.39 -4.96 10.32
C ASN A 411 13.88 -3.59 9.86
N GLN A 412 12.57 -3.38 9.98
CA GLN A 412 11.88 -2.16 9.54
C GLN A 412 10.69 -1.87 10.46
N PRO A 413 10.14 -0.63 10.47
CA PRO A 413 8.93 -0.32 11.21
C PRO A 413 7.73 -1.16 10.75
N SER A 414 6.97 -1.67 11.71
CA SER A 414 5.71 -2.40 11.46
C SER A 414 4.46 -1.57 11.77
N ALA A 415 4.62 -0.47 12.52
CA ALA A 415 3.54 0.41 12.99
C ALA A 415 3.69 1.80 12.37
N PHE A 416 3.45 1.92 11.07
CA PHE A 416 3.49 3.20 10.36
C PHE A 416 2.08 3.81 10.25
N HIS A 417 2.00 5.14 10.25
CA HIS A 417 0.72 5.87 10.26
C HIS A 417 0.17 6.01 8.85
N HIS A 418 -0.62 5.02 8.38
CA HIS A 418 -1.23 5.05 7.05
C HIS A 418 -2.53 4.22 7.01
N ARG A 419 -3.66 4.89 6.79
CA ARG A 419 -5.00 4.30 6.87
C ARG A 419 -5.23 3.20 5.84
N THR A 420 -5.05 3.52 4.57
CA THR A 420 -5.31 2.58 3.47
C THR A 420 -4.41 1.35 3.55
N ALA A 421 -3.10 1.52 3.77
CA ALA A 421 -2.17 0.39 3.87
C ALA A 421 -2.42 -0.48 5.11
N SER A 422 -3.01 0.06 6.18
CA SER A 422 -3.40 -0.74 7.34
C SER A 422 -4.48 -1.76 6.98
N GLY A 423 -5.38 -1.42 6.05
CA GLY A 423 -6.56 -2.22 5.72
C GLY A 423 -7.52 -2.40 6.90
N ILE A 424 -7.37 -1.59 7.94
CA ILE A 424 -8.06 -1.71 9.22
C ILE A 424 -9.03 -0.53 9.33
N HIS A 425 -10.19 -0.79 9.90
CA HIS A 425 -11.23 0.21 10.18
C HIS A 425 -11.43 0.38 11.68
N ASP A 426 -12.12 1.43 12.09
CA ASP A 426 -12.30 1.81 13.51
C ASP A 426 -12.76 0.68 14.43
N ASP A 427 -13.55 -0.26 13.95
CA ASP A 427 -14.09 -1.36 14.76
C ASP A 427 -13.21 -2.60 14.80
N HIS A 428 -12.30 -2.75 13.87
CA HIS A 428 -11.42 -3.91 13.80
C HIS A 428 -10.64 -4.10 15.10
N TRP A 429 -10.22 -3.00 15.72
CA TRP A 429 -9.54 -2.98 16.99
C TRP A 429 -10.35 -3.61 18.12
N ASN A 430 -11.66 -3.25 18.20
CA ASN A 430 -12.55 -3.77 19.23
C ASN A 430 -12.88 -5.25 19.02
N GLU A 431 -13.03 -5.70 17.79
CA GLU A 431 -13.35 -7.08 17.45
C GLU A 431 -12.20 -8.04 17.71
N LEU A 432 -10.98 -7.59 17.47
CA LEU A 432 -9.77 -8.34 17.80
C LEU A 432 -9.42 -8.27 19.31
N GLY A 433 -10.26 -7.62 20.13
CA GLY A 433 -10.05 -7.48 21.57
C GLY A 433 -8.96 -6.47 21.94
N GLN A 434 -8.62 -5.57 21.03
CA GLN A 434 -7.69 -4.47 21.27
C GLN A 434 -8.44 -3.19 21.66
N GLU A 435 -7.88 -2.41 22.55
CA GLU A 435 -8.47 -1.15 22.98
C GLU A 435 -8.16 -0.04 21.98
N THR A 436 -9.20 0.65 21.51
CA THR A 436 -9.14 1.73 20.52
C THR A 436 -8.88 3.05 21.19
N GLY A 437 -8.30 3.44 21.94
CA GLY A 437 -8.27 4.78 22.51
C GLY A 437 -6.93 5.21 23.09
N GLY A 438 -5.99 4.32 23.05
CA GLY A 438 -4.65 4.60 23.56
C GLY A 438 -3.59 4.34 22.49
N ALA A 439 -2.58 5.17 22.47
CA ALA A 439 -1.40 4.99 21.63
C ALA A 439 -0.76 3.59 21.71
N GLU A 440 -1.01 2.87 22.79
CA GLU A 440 -0.45 1.55 23.07
C GLU A 440 -1.33 0.39 22.57
N GLY A 441 -2.60 0.64 22.23
CA GLY A 441 -3.55 -0.38 21.78
C GLY A 441 -3.71 -0.46 20.25
N TRP A 442 -2.98 0.31 19.48
CA TRP A 442 -3.09 0.31 18.03
C TRP A 442 -2.47 -0.94 17.41
N GLN A 443 -3.21 -1.48 16.42
CA GLN A 443 -2.79 -2.66 15.68
C GLN A 443 -1.49 -2.40 14.92
N THR A 444 -0.60 -3.38 14.91
CA THR A 444 0.68 -3.34 14.18
C THR A 444 0.75 -4.37 13.04
N GLU A 445 -0.29 -5.19 12.90
CA GLU A 445 -0.40 -6.15 11.81
C GLU A 445 -1.26 -5.57 10.69
N TYR A 446 -0.60 -5.01 9.70
CA TYR A 446 -1.23 -4.34 8.58
C TYR A 446 -1.57 -5.30 7.44
N ALA A 447 -2.64 -4.98 6.69
CA ALA A 447 -3.00 -5.71 5.47
C ALA A 447 -1.86 -5.68 4.47
N HIS A 448 -1.28 -4.51 4.24
CA HIS A 448 -0.35 -4.26 3.15
C HIS A 448 1.02 -3.81 3.64
N THR A 449 2.04 -4.12 2.85
CA THR A 449 3.36 -3.52 3.00
C THR A 449 3.43 -2.25 2.15
N LEU A 450 3.69 -1.12 2.77
CA LEU A 450 3.80 0.18 2.08
C LEU A 450 5.22 0.35 1.52
N TYR A 451 5.54 -0.45 0.50
CA TYR A 451 6.87 -0.48 -0.10
C TYR A 451 7.38 0.90 -0.50
N GLY A 452 8.61 1.21 -0.14
CA GLY A 452 9.32 2.42 -0.53
C GLY A 452 8.96 3.69 0.24
N ALA A 453 8.02 3.62 1.18
CA ALA A 453 7.70 4.77 2.03
C ALA A 453 8.80 5.03 3.04
N LEU A 454 9.26 6.28 3.12
CA LEU A 454 10.16 6.78 4.15
C LEU A 454 9.34 7.19 5.37
N VAL A 455 9.59 6.58 6.53
CA VAL A 455 8.96 6.98 7.80
C VAL A 455 9.69 8.19 8.41
N GLY A 456 9.06 8.84 9.38
CA GLY A 456 9.58 10.04 10.05
C GLY A 456 11.02 9.96 10.55
N GLY A 457 11.46 8.79 11.02
CA GLY A 457 12.84 8.59 11.47
C GLY A 457 13.04 8.69 12.98
N PRO A 458 14.29 8.63 13.49
CA PRO A 458 14.59 8.63 14.92
C PRO A 458 14.55 10.04 15.54
N ASP A 459 14.44 10.10 16.87
CA ASP A 459 14.66 11.32 17.61
C ASP A 459 16.18 11.67 17.71
N GLN A 460 16.50 12.81 18.30
CA GLN A 460 17.87 13.27 18.46
C GLN A 460 18.77 12.30 19.24
N SER A 461 18.18 11.45 20.07
CA SER A 461 18.93 10.41 20.82
C SER A 461 19.20 9.14 20.01
N GLY A 462 18.73 9.05 18.76
CA GLY A 462 18.79 7.85 17.93
C GLY A 462 17.72 6.81 18.24
N LYS A 463 16.74 7.13 19.11
CA LYS A 463 15.64 6.23 19.44
C LYS A 463 14.53 6.32 18.41
N TYR A 464 13.98 5.17 18.03
CA TYR A 464 12.77 5.06 17.24
C TYR A 464 11.63 4.42 18.06
N VAL A 465 10.43 4.98 17.98
CA VAL A 465 9.25 4.44 18.66
C VAL A 465 8.30 3.86 17.61
N ASN A 466 8.26 2.55 17.53
CA ASN A 466 7.44 1.81 16.57
C ASN A 466 5.98 1.73 17.05
N GLN A 467 5.26 2.84 16.98
CA GLN A 467 3.85 2.99 17.36
C GLN A 467 3.14 3.92 16.37
N VAL A 468 1.95 3.52 15.91
CA VAL A 468 1.16 4.29 14.92
C VAL A 468 0.87 5.71 15.38
N SER A 469 0.58 5.91 16.66
CA SER A 469 0.24 7.21 17.25
C SER A 469 1.46 8.10 17.56
N LYS A 470 2.66 7.63 17.26
CA LYS A 470 3.88 8.41 17.40
C LYS A 470 4.27 9.00 16.03
N TYR A 471 3.46 9.96 15.59
CA TYR A 471 3.50 10.55 14.26
C TYR A 471 4.89 11.05 13.87
N GLU A 472 5.61 11.69 14.81
CA GLU A 472 6.96 12.18 14.59
C GLU A 472 7.96 11.12 14.11
N TYR A 473 7.71 9.84 14.44
CA TYR A 473 8.51 8.68 14.01
C TYR A 473 7.86 7.90 12.86
N SER A 474 6.54 7.67 12.95
CA SER A 474 5.83 6.65 12.17
C SER A 474 5.09 7.19 10.96
N GLU A 475 4.97 8.51 10.82
CA GLU A 475 4.30 9.12 9.67
C GLU A 475 5.08 8.88 8.38
N VAL A 476 4.34 8.74 7.29
CA VAL A 476 4.83 8.69 5.92
C VAL A 476 4.10 9.77 5.13
N ALA A 477 4.77 10.46 4.22
CA ALA A 477 4.16 11.53 3.44
C ALA A 477 4.85 11.70 2.08
N ILE A 478 4.15 12.29 1.12
CA ILE A 478 4.70 12.51 -0.23
C ILE A 478 5.90 13.46 -0.19
N ASP A 479 5.90 14.46 0.69
CA ASP A 479 7.02 15.38 0.85
C ASP A 479 8.23 14.69 1.52
N TYR A 480 8.01 13.69 2.39
CA TYR A 480 9.10 12.89 2.97
C TYR A 480 9.85 12.13 1.89
N ASN A 481 9.10 11.51 0.99
CA ASN A 481 9.67 10.72 -0.09
C ASN A 481 10.30 11.57 -1.20
N ALA A 482 9.94 12.84 -1.38
CA ALA A 482 10.40 13.64 -2.51
C ALA A 482 11.93 13.79 -2.53
N GLY A 483 12.52 14.33 -1.47
CA GLY A 483 13.98 14.48 -1.35
C GLY A 483 14.71 13.13 -1.30
N TYR A 484 14.12 12.14 -0.62
CA TYR A 484 14.64 10.78 -0.58
C TYR A 484 14.72 10.15 -1.99
N THR A 485 13.66 10.29 -2.79
CA THR A 485 13.60 9.76 -4.16
C THR A 485 14.62 10.45 -5.07
N ALA A 486 14.76 11.77 -4.95
CA ALA A 486 15.74 12.52 -5.72
C ALA A 486 17.19 12.11 -5.35
N ALA A 487 17.48 11.87 -4.06
CA ALA A 487 18.76 11.33 -3.61
C ALA A 487 19.02 9.92 -4.18
N LEU A 488 17.97 9.10 -4.30
CA LEU A 488 18.11 7.78 -4.95
C LEU A 488 18.47 7.88 -6.42
N CYS A 489 17.96 8.87 -7.16
CA CYS A 489 18.34 9.06 -8.56
C CYS A 489 19.85 9.30 -8.69
N ALA A 490 20.44 10.14 -7.83
CA ALA A 490 21.87 10.38 -7.79
C ALA A 490 22.67 9.14 -7.37
N LEU A 491 22.22 8.42 -6.34
CA LEU A 491 22.87 7.19 -5.89
C LEU A 491 22.83 6.09 -6.95
N VAL A 492 21.76 6.03 -7.75
CA VAL A 492 21.68 5.11 -8.88
C VAL A 492 22.65 5.49 -10.00
N ASP A 493 22.87 6.78 -10.23
CA ASP A 493 23.88 7.25 -11.20
C ASP A 493 25.29 6.88 -10.75
N ASP A 494 25.62 7.14 -9.49
CA ASP A 494 26.95 6.91 -8.92
C ASP A 494 27.28 5.42 -8.70
N TYR A 495 26.31 4.66 -8.16
CA TYR A 495 26.56 3.30 -7.64
C TYR A 495 25.77 2.21 -8.36
N GLY A 496 24.79 2.59 -9.21
CA GLY A 496 23.95 1.64 -9.92
C GLY A 496 22.98 0.88 -9.01
N GLY A 497 22.75 -0.39 -9.35
CA GLY A 497 21.84 -1.30 -8.68
C GLY A 497 21.07 -2.14 -9.69
N THR A 498 20.11 -2.92 -9.21
CA THR A 498 19.20 -3.74 -10.02
C THR A 498 17.78 -3.62 -9.51
N THR A 499 16.84 -3.46 -10.41
CA THR A 499 15.41 -3.53 -10.08
C THR A 499 14.98 -4.98 -9.86
N ASP A 500 13.96 -5.19 -9.04
CA ASP A 500 13.32 -6.51 -8.91
C ASP A 500 12.28 -6.69 -10.03
N PRO A 501 12.48 -7.63 -10.97
CA PRO A 501 11.53 -7.85 -12.06
C PRO A 501 10.21 -8.51 -11.59
N SER A 502 10.16 -9.03 -10.37
CA SER A 502 8.94 -9.59 -9.76
C SER A 502 8.14 -8.59 -8.94
N PHE A 503 8.64 -7.37 -8.80
CA PHE A 503 7.98 -6.32 -8.04
C PHE A 503 6.90 -5.60 -8.88
N PRO A 504 5.73 -5.25 -8.31
CA PRO A 504 5.32 -5.52 -6.94
C PRO A 504 4.86 -6.97 -6.74
N PRO A 505 5.04 -7.53 -5.54
CA PRO A 505 4.53 -8.86 -5.23
C PRO A 505 3.00 -8.86 -5.26
N THR A 506 2.40 -9.95 -5.74
CA THR A 506 0.95 -10.14 -5.61
C THR A 506 0.61 -10.44 -4.16
N GLU A 507 -0.14 -9.55 -3.54
CA GLU A 507 -0.63 -9.77 -2.18
C GLU A 507 -1.90 -10.62 -2.20
N THR A 508 -2.04 -11.47 -1.19
CA THR A 508 -3.26 -12.25 -0.91
C THR A 508 -3.84 -11.84 0.43
N PRO A 509 -5.17 -11.93 0.62
CA PRO A 509 -5.78 -11.59 1.90
C PRO A 509 -5.13 -12.35 3.06
N LYS A 510 -4.72 -11.61 4.09
CA LYS A 510 -4.15 -12.16 5.33
C LYS A 510 -5.21 -12.68 6.29
N TRP A 511 -6.47 -12.29 6.08
CA TRP A 511 -7.65 -12.72 6.83
C TRP A 511 -8.83 -12.96 5.91
N ALA A 512 -9.90 -13.56 6.42
CA ALA A 512 -11.12 -13.73 5.65
C ALA A 512 -11.75 -12.36 5.37
N GLU A 513 -12.01 -12.06 4.10
CA GLU A 513 -12.64 -10.81 3.69
C GLU A 513 -14.14 -10.76 4.02
N TRP A 514 -14.77 -11.92 4.10
CA TRP A 514 -16.19 -12.08 4.35
C TRP A 514 -16.40 -13.13 5.43
N GLU A 515 -17.34 -12.87 6.36
CA GLU A 515 -17.59 -13.80 7.47
C GLU A 515 -19.05 -13.76 7.89
N ILE A 516 -19.55 -14.92 8.37
CA ILE A 516 -20.82 -15.01 9.10
C ILE A 516 -20.53 -15.54 10.50
N ALA A 517 -20.90 -14.75 11.50
CA ALA A 517 -20.97 -15.19 12.88
C ALA A 517 -22.42 -15.51 13.25
N ALA A 518 -22.67 -16.59 13.98
CA ALA A 518 -24.02 -16.97 14.37
C ALA A 518 -24.09 -17.54 15.79
N THR A 519 -25.21 -17.26 16.46
CA THR A 519 -25.53 -17.81 17.79
C THR A 519 -27.00 -18.20 17.87
N LEU A 520 -27.33 -19.10 18.79
CA LEU A 520 -28.71 -19.49 19.08
C LEU A 520 -29.39 -18.41 19.93
N ASN A 521 -30.35 -17.69 19.34
CA ASN A 521 -31.14 -16.68 20.07
C ASN A 521 -32.27 -17.34 20.89
N GLY A 522 -32.89 -18.41 20.37
CA GLY A 522 -33.95 -19.17 21.05
C GLY A 522 -34.22 -20.50 20.37
N SER A 523 -34.76 -21.47 21.12
CA SER A 523 -35.21 -22.74 20.58
C SER A 523 -36.37 -23.29 21.38
N GLY A 524 -37.19 -24.14 20.77
CA GLY A 524 -38.30 -24.85 21.36
C GLY A 524 -38.61 -26.12 20.60
N ASP A 525 -39.69 -26.85 21.04
CA ASP A 525 -40.12 -28.11 20.39
C ASP A 525 -40.58 -27.91 18.94
N SER A 526 -40.80 -26.65 18.48
CA SER A 526 -41.35 -26.32 17.19
C SER A 526 -40.57 -25.20 16.45
N TYR A 527 -39.43 -24.71 16.99
CA TYR A 527 -38.70 -23.63 16.34
C TYR A 527 -37.25 -23.58 16.72
N THR A 528 -36.47 -22.96 15.82
CA THR A 528 -35.10 -22.49 16.04
C THR A 528 -35.01 -21.01 15.65
N GLU A 529 -34.46 -20.17 16.52
CA GLU A 529 -34.24 -18.75 16.28
C GLU A 529 -32.75 -18.44 16.33
N ILE A 530 -32.23 -17.87 15.27
CA ILE A 530 -30.82 -17.56 15.05
C ILE A 530 -30.61 -16.06 15.10
N LYS A 531 -29.52 -15.64 15.70
CA LYS A 531 -28.94 -14.32 15.56
C LYS A 531 -27.64 -14.47 14.75
N ALA A 532 -27.54 -13.77 13.63
CA ALA A 532 -26.38 -13.81 12.75
C ALA A 532 -25.85 -12.42 12.42
N TRP A 533 -24.54 -12.32 12.26
CA TRP A 533 -23.84 -11.17 11.68
C TRP A 533 -23.26 -11.55 10.34
N ALA A 534 -23.55 -10.80 9.29
CA ALA A 534 -22.81 -10.79 8.04
C ALA A 534 -21.79 -9.67 8.10
N MET A 535 -20.52 -9.95 7.79
CA MET A 535 -19.40 -9.02 7.99
C MET A 535 -18.57 -8.87 6.72
N ASN A 536 -18.07 -7.63 6.50
CA ASN A 536 -17.18 -7.25 5.42
C ASN A 536 -15.87 -6.72 6.01
N HIS A 537 -14.78 -7.45 5.81
CA HIS A 537 -13.42 -7.10 6.22
C HIS A 537 -12.49 -6.97 5.00
N THR A 538 -13.06 -6.63 3.83
CA THR A 538 -12.29 -6.51 2.60
C THR A 538 -11.24 -5.41 2.70
N ALA A 539 -10.04 -5.69 2.21
CA ALA A 539 -8.92 -4.75 2.14
C ALA A 539 -8.05 -4.92 0.88
N TRP A 540 -8.35 -5.90 0.02
CA TRP A 540 -7.59 -6.23 -1.19
C TRP A 540 -8.39 -6.08 -2.51
N PRO A 541 -8.83 -4.88 -2.88
CA PRO A 541 -9.00 -3.63 -2.13
C PRO A 541 -10.22 -3.66 -1.20
N ALA A 542 -10.37 -2.61 -0.38
CA ALA A 542 -11.60 -2.40 0.39
C ALA A 542 -12.78 -2.14 -0.55
N ARG A 543 -13.93 -2.79 -0.30
CA ARG A 543 -15.10 -2.78 -1.19
C ARG A 543 -16.39 -2.55 -0.44
N VAL A 544 -17.28 -1.78 -1.07
CA VAL A 544 -18.67 -1.66 -0.65
C VAL A 544 -19.47 -2.79 -1.28
N ALA A 545 -20.16 -3.61 -0.50
CA ALA A 545 -21.04 -4.67 -1.01
C ALA A 545 -22.50 -4.24 -0.86
N LYS A 546 -23.26 -4.25 -1.97
CA LYS A 546 -24.68 -3.86 -2.04
C LYS A 546 -25.63 -5.02 -2.29
N ASP A 547 -25.25 -5.99 -3.12
CA ASP A 547 -26.05 -7.19 -3.40
C ASP A 547 -25.51 -8.37 -2.57
N ILE A 548 -26.01 -8.46 -1.36
CA ILE A 548 -25.58 -9.47 -0.39
C ILE A 548 -26.77 -10.34 -0.03
N GLU A 549 -26.56 -11.65 -0.09
CA GLU A 549 -27.47 -12.62 0.51
C GLU A 549 -26.68 -13.65 1.33
N TYR A 550 -27.30 -14.21 2.38
CA TYR A 550 -26.78 -15.37 3.07
C TYR A 550 -27.87 -16.37 3.41
N ARG A 551 -27.46 -17.64 3.61
CA ARG A 551 -28.36 -18.76 3.74
C ARG A 551 -28.11 -19.55 5.03
N TYR A 552 -29.18 -19.90 5.72
CA TYR A 552 -29.21 -20.87 6.82
C TYR A 552 -29.87 -22.15 6.34
N TYR A 553 -29.13 -23.24 6.27
CA TYR A 553 -29.61 -24.54 5.77
C TYR A 553 -30.13 -25.42 6.90
N PHE A 554 -31.33 -26.00 6.76
CA PHE A 554 -31.96 -26.86 7.74
C PHE A 554 -32.59 -28.08 7.05
N ASP A 555 -32.62 -29.21 7.81
CA ASP A 555 -33.24 -30.48 7.39
C ASP A 555 -34.68 -30.53 7.86
N ILE A 556 -35.57 -31.02 7.05
CA ILE A 556 -37.01 -31.16 7.37
C ILE A 556 -37.43 -32.62 7.45
N SER A 557 -36.52 -33.58 7.56
CA SER A 557 -36.82 -35.02 7.59
C SER A 557 -37.78 -35.39 8.71
N GLU A 558 -37.65 -34.84 9.91
CA GLU A 558 -38.54 -35.13 11.05
C GLU A 558 -39.96 -34.56 10.82
N ALA A 559 -40.04 -33.41 10.15
CA ALA A 559 -41.32 -32.82 9.75
C ALA A 559 -42.05 -33.72 8.72
N LEU A 560 -41.30 -34.23 7.73
CA LEU A 560 -41.82 -35.16 6.71
C LEU A 560 -42.27 -36.46 7.34
N GLU A 561 -41.54 -37.04 8.29
CA GLU A 561 -41.91 -38.27 9.01
C GLU A 561 -43.20 -38.11 9.82
N LYS A 562 -43.53 -36.87 10.21
CA LYS A 562 -44.77 -36.52 10.90
C LYS A 562 -45.91 -36.13 9.98
N GLY A 563 -45.69 -36.21 8.66
CA GLY A 563 -46.68 -35.86 7.64
C GLY A 563 -46.77 -34.38 7.33
N LEU A 564 -45.83 -33.55 7.84
CA LEU A 564 -45.69 -32.16 7.50
C LEU A 564 -44.98 -32.02 6.14
N THR A 565 -45.06 -30.87 5.54
CA THR A 565 -44.39 -30.52 4.29
C THR A 565 -43.67 -29.19 4.43
N ALA A 566 -42.82 -28.82 3.46
CA ALA A 566 -42.15 -27.50 3.45
C ALA A 566 -43.16 -26.33 3.51
N LYS A 567 -44.42 -26.52 3.10
CA LYS A 567 -45.46 -25.50 3.17
C LYS A 567 -45.94 -25.19 4.60
N ASP A 568 -45.70 -26.13 5.52
CA ASP A 568 -46.10 -25.99 6.90
C ASP A 568 -44.97 -25.32 7.73
N ILE A 569 -43.82 -25.05 7.12
CA ILE A 569 -42.68 -24.39 7.74
C ILE A 569 -42.75 -22.89 7.46
N THR A 570 -42.58 -22.12 8.51
CA THR A 570 -42.49 -20.65 8.46
C THR A 570 -41.09 -20.18 8.68
N VAL A 571 -40.57 -19.30 7.80
CA VAL A 571 -39.33 -18.56 7.93
C VAL A 571 -39.67 -17.10 8.06
N GLU A 572 -39.25 -16.46 9.17
CA GLU A 572 -39.63 -15.08 9.46
C GLU A 572 -38.49 -14.29 10.12
N GLY A 573 -38.35 -13.00 9.78
CA GLY A 573 -37.48 -12.06 10.47
C GLY A 573 -38.06 -11.68 11.83
N LYS A 574 -37.23 -11.64 12.88
CA LYS A 574 -37.63 -11.25 14.24
C LYS A 574 -37.13 -9.86 14.62
N SER A 575 -35.84 -9.61 14.41
CA SER A 575 -35.23 -8.31 14.66
C SER A 575 -34.03 -8.15 13.75
N GLN A 576 -33.66 -6.93 13.49
CA GLN A 576 -32.43 -6.62 12.75
C GLN A 576 -31.88 -5.28 13.20
N GLN A 577 -30.59 -5.08 13.03
CA GLN A 577 -29.87 -3.85 13.43
C GLN A 577 -30.44 -2.65 12.70
N TYR A 578 -30.64 -2.77 11.39
CA TYR A 578 -31.23 -1.73 10.55
C TYR A 578 -32.62 -2.15 10.09
N LYS A 579 -33.60 -1.28 10.26
CA LYS A 579 -34.99 -1.54 9.85
C LYS A 579 -35.48 -0.55 8.81
N GLN A 580 -34.87 0.63 8.77
CA GLN A 580 -35.24 1.72 7.88
C GLN A 580 -34.08 2.71 7.79
N GLY A 581 -34.08 3.55 6.79
CA GLY A 581 -33.09 4.61 6.60
C GLY A 581 -32.23 4.41 5.38
N GLU A 582 -31.22 5.25 5.23
CA GLU A 582 -30.30 5.25 4.08
C GLU A 582 -29.51 3.95 3.90
N GLN A 583 -29.36 3.19 4.98
CA GLN A 583 -28.66 1.90 4.92
C GLN A 583 -29.56 0.74 4.43
N GLY A 584 -30.87 0.96 4.27
CA GLY A 584 -31.81 -0.11 3.93
C GLY A 584 -31.97 -1.17 5.01
N TYR A 585 -32.46 -2.34 4.66
CA TYR A 585 -32.66 -3.47 5.56
C TYR A 585 -32.55 -4.82 4.83
N ALA A 586 -32.46 -5.91 5.62
CA ALA A 586 -32.51 -7.26 5.10
C ALA A 586 -33.94 -7.81 5.13
N THR A 587 -34.36 -8.51 4.09
CA THR A 587 -35.55 -9.37 4.09
C THR A 587 -35.19 -10.79 4.47
N VAL A 588 -36.11 -11.48 5.17
CA VAL A 588 -35.99 -12.87 5.54
C VAL A 588 -37.13 -13.64 4.87
N SER A 589 -36.78 -14.65 4.07
CA SER A 589 -37.76 -15.41 3.27
C SER A 589 -37.39 -16.89 3.21
N GLY A 590 -38.35 -17.71 2.75
CA GLY A 590 -38.22 -19.14 2.63
C GLY A 590 -39.43 -19.88 3.22
N PRO A 591 -39.41 -21.22 3.37
CA PRO A 591 -38.26 -22.08 3.06
C PRO A 591 -38.05 -22.27 1.55
N TYR A 592 -36.81 -22.26 1.10
CA TYR A 592 -36.46 -22.62 -0.27
C TYR A 592 -35.75 -23.95 -0.28
N LYS A 593 -36.12 -24.82 -1.25
CA LYS A 593 -35.45 -26.11 -1.41
C LYS A 593 -34.01 -25.91 -1.85
N TYR A 594 -33.09 -26.65 -1.26
CA TYR A 594 -31.72 -26.69 -1.74
C TYR A 594 -31.58 -27.77 -2.82
N GLU A 595 -31.26 -27.37 -4.04
CA GLU A 595 -31.25 -28.29 -5.20
C GLU A 595 -30.01 -29.21 -5.23
N GLY A 596 -28.93 -28.88 -4.51
CA GLY A 596 -27.73 -29.71 -4.37
C GLY A 596 -27.90 -30.93 -3.45
N ASP A 597 -29.02 -31.03 -2.70
CA ASP A 597 -29.25 -32.14 -1.80
C ASP A 597 -29.95 -33.32 -2.50
N ALA A 598 -29.26 -34.47 -2.57
CA ALA A 598 -29.78 -35.68 -3.15
C ALA A 598 -30.96 -36.31 -2.35
N SER A 599 -31.05 -36.05 -1.03
CA SER A 599 -32.19 -36.52 -0.20
C SER A 599 -33.47 -35.76 -0.47
N GLY A 600 -33.34 -34.50 -0.90
CA GLY A 600 -34.45 -33.57 -1.10
C GLY A 600 -35.05 -33.02 0.20
N ASN A 601 -34.36 -33.20 1.35
CA ASN A 601 -34.83 -32.80 2.69
C ASN A 601 -34.22 -31.49 3.15
N ILE A 602 -33.14 -30.99 2.50
CA ILE A 602 -32.47 -29.76 2.91
C ILE A 602 -33.14 -28.57 2.25
N TYR A 603 -33.51 -27.63 3.09
CA TYR A 603 -34.08 -26.33 2.73
C TYR A 603 -33.24 -25.21 3.35
N TYR A 604 -33.46 -23.96 2.89
CA TYR A 604 -32.76 -22.82 3.51
C TYR A 604 -33.71 -21.63 3.72
N ALA A 605 -33.39 -20.88 4.79
CA ALA A 605 -33.84 -19.52 5.00
C ALA A 605 -32.88 -18.60 4.24
N LEU A 606 -33.43 -17.68 3.45
CA LEU A 606 -32.69 -16.66 2.72
C LEU A 606 -32.81 -15.33 3.45
N ILE A 607 -31.66 -14.75 3.75
CA ILE A 607 -31.54 -13.40 4.25
C ILE A 607 -30.88 -12.57 3.14
N LYS A 608 -31.61 -11.61 2.59
CA LYS A 608 -31.16 -10.78 1.47
C LYS A 608 -31.23 -9.30 1.85
N PHE A 609 -30.13 -8.58 1.60
CA PHE A 609 -30.13 -7.12 1.77
C PHE A 609 -30.81 -6.43 0.61
N GLU A 610 -31.69 -5.49 0.93
CA GLU A 610 -32.53 -4.77 -0.01
C GLU A 610 -32.49 -3.27 0.25
N ASP A 611 -33.14 -2.48 -0.60
CA ASP A 611 -33.29 -1.03 -0.49
C ASP A 611 -31.97 -0.26 -0.33
N GLY A 612 -30.91 -0.72 -1.04
CA GLY A 612 -29.61 -0.06 -1.02
C GLY A 612 -28.78 -0.32 0.24
N ARG A 613 -29.18 -1.25 1.12
CA ARG A 613 -28.37 -1.67 2.25
C ARG A 613 -27.01 -2.17 1.76
N ALA A 614 -25.97 -1.53 2.27
CA ALA A 614 -24.60 -1.92 1.94
C ALA A 614 -23.82 -2.24 3.20
N ILE A 615 -22.87 -3.17 3.09
CA ILE A 615 -21.86 -3.43 4.12
C ILE A 615 -20.50 -3.03 3.56
N GLN A 616 -19.74 -2.22 4.30
CA GLN A 616 -18.43 -1.71 3.91
C GLN A 616 -17.46 -1.81 5.07
N PRO A 617 -16.14 -2.01 4.85
CA PRO A 617 -15.16 -2.20 5.92
C PRO A 617 -14.78 -0.86 6.58
N THR A 618 -15.74 -0.23 7.27
CA THR A 618 -15.57 1.01 8.02
C THR A 618 -16.13 0.82 9.43
N GLY A 619 -16.57 1.84 10.12
CA GLY A 619 -17.01 1.73 11.51
C GLY A 619 -18.04 0.66 11.83
N GLN A 620 -18.34 0.50 13.11
CA GLN A 620 -19.15 -0.60 13.68
C GLN A 620 -20.53 -0.76 13.03
N SER A 621 -21.13 0.31 12.60
CA SER A 621 -22.46 0.27 12.01
C SER A 621 -22.45 -0.04 10.51
N GLU A 622 -21.29 -0.06 9.86
CA GLU A 622 -21.19 -0.23 8.42
C GLU A 622 -20.56 -1.57 8.00
N HIS A 623 -19.61 -2.11 8.79
CA HIS A 623 -18.89 -3.33 8.40
C HIS A 623 -19.68 -4.60 8.63
N ARG A 624 -20.78 -4.57 9.40
CA ARG A 624 -21.61 -5.73 9.68
C ARG A 624 -23.09 -5.37 9.78
N ASP A 625 -23.94 -6.39 9.67
CA ASP A 625 -25.37 -6.28 9.95
C ASP A 625 -25.85 -7.48 10.76
N GLU A 626 -26.60 -7.22 11.85
CA GLU A 626 -27.24 -8.21 12.68
C GLU A 626 -28.67 -8.45 12.22
N VAL A 627 -28.97 -9.71 11.87
CA VAL A 627 -30.34 -10.15 11.61
C VAL A 627 -30.69 -11.30 12.53
N GLN A 628 -31.86 -11.21 13.19
CA GLN A 628 -32.46 -12.28 13.95
C GLN A 628 -33.62 -12.84 13.16
N PHE A 629 -33.64 -14.16 12.97
CA PHE A 629 -34.67 -14.86 12.20
C PHE A 629 -35.03 -16.18 12.85
N ARG A 630 -36.25 -16.66 12.55
CA ARG A 630 -36.79 -17.91 13.08
C ARG A 630 -37.24 -18.81 11.95
N VAL A 631 -36.92 -20.11 12.10
CA VAL A 631 -37.54 -21.19 11.35
C VAL A 631 -38.41 -21.98 12.32
N SER A 632 -39.65 -22.22 11.95
CA SER A 632 -40.63 -22.87 12.83
C SER A 632 -41.66 -23.72 12.09
N ILE A 633 -42.20 -24.70 12.81
CA ILE A 633 -43.40 -25.47 12.42
C ILE A 633 -44.59 -25.08 13.33
N PRO A 634 -45.84 -25.28 12.94
CA PRO A 634 -46.96 -25.05 13.83
C PRO A 634 -46.94 -26.04 15.03
N ASP A 635 -47.36 -25.63 16.19
CA ASP A 635 -47.42 -26.48 17.39
C ASP A 635 -48.39 -27.65 17.26
N ALA A 636 -49.38 -27.51 16.42
CA ALA A 636 -50.36 -28.55 16.10
C ALA A 636 -50.93 -28.42 14.70
N ILE A 637 -51.24 -29.55 14.05
CA ILE A 637 -51.97 -29.59 12.77
C ILE A 637 -53.17 -30.51 12.94
N ASP A 638 -54.35 -30.09 12.52
CA ASP A 638 -55.62 -30.76 12.70
C ASP A 638 -55.91 -31.23 14.12
N GLY A 639 -55.44 -30.45 15.13
CA GLY A 639 -55.56 -30.74 16.57
C GLY A 639 -54.56 -31.75 17.09
N GLN A 640 -53.67 -32.26 16.29
CA GLN A 640 -52.56 -33.18 16.67
C GLN A 640 -51.28 -32.36 16.93
N SER A 641 -50.61 -32.64 18.11
CA SER A 641 -49.33 -31.98 18.42
C SER A 641 -48.24 -32.35 17.44
N THR A 642 -47.48 -31.39 17.02
CA THR A 642 -46.26 -31.55 16.18
C THR A 642 -44.99 -31.79 17.00
N LYS A 643 -45.06 -31.97 18.27
CA LYS A 643 -43.90 -32.23 19.13
C LYS A 643 -43.07 -33.43 18.63
N GLY A 644 -41.77 -33.18 18.45
CA GLY A 644 -40.77 -34.12 17.91
C GLY A 644 -40.75 -34.17 16.38
N ALA A 645 -41.39 -33.15 15.71
CA ALA A 645 -41.26 -32.93 14.28
C ALA A 645 -40.27 -31.84 13.94
N TRP A 646 -39.47 -31.42 14.90
CA TRP A 646 -38.43 -30.38 14.74
C TRP A 646 -37.20 -30.71 15.61
N ASP A 647 -36.04 -30.86 14.97
CA ASP A 647 -34.75 -31.10 15.61
C ASP A 647 -33.65 -30.34 14.88
N PRO A 648 -33.21 -29.17 15.36
CA PRO A 648 -32.16 -28.39 14.68
C PRO A 648 -30.77 -29.04 14.71
N THR A 649 -30.57 -30.11 15.50
CA THR A 649 -29.23 -30.70 15.68
C THR A 649 -28.73 -31.44 14.41
N ASN A 650 -29.64 -31.80 13.49
CA ASN A 650 -29.32 -32.40 12.20
C ASN A 650 -29.16 -31.35 11.08
N ASP A 651 -29.54 -30.08 11.32
CA ASP A 651 -29.39 -28.98 10.34
C ASP A 651 -27.93 -28.76 9.99
N TRP A 652 -27.65 -28.57 8.71
CA TRP A 652 -26.30 -28.28 8.20
C TRP A 652 -25.72 -27.05 8.90
N SER A 653 -26.43 -25.91 8.88
CA SER A 653 -25.97 -24.68 9.46
C SER A 653 -25.86 -24.72 10.99
N TYR A 654 -26.73 -25.47 11.69
CA TYR A 654 -26.66 -25.59 13.14
C TYR A 654 -25.41 -26.34 13.58
N LYS A 655 -25.01 -27.39 12.83
CA LYS A 655 -23.76 -28.14 13.05
C LYS A 655 -22.50 -27.29 12.92
N GLY A 656 -22.59 -26.09 12.32
CA GLY A 656 -21.52 -25.12 12.23
C GLY A 656 -21.14 -24.42 13.55
N GLY A 657 -21.61 -24.94 14.71
CA GLY A 657 -21.22 -24.45 16.04
C GLY A 657 -22.23 -23.50 16.69
N ILE A 658 -23.49 -23.51 16.27
CA ILE A 658 -24.52 -22.66 16.86
C ILE A 658 -24.87 -23.14 18.28
N SER A 659 -24.72 -22.27 19.26
CA SER A 659 -25.13 -22.51 20.64
C SER A 659 -25.53 -21.21 21.36
N LYS A 660 -26.20 -21.30 22.50
CA LYS A 660 -26.59 -20.16 23.35
C LYS A 660 -25.42 -19.47 24.01
N ASP A 661 -24.31 -20.18 24.15
CA ASP A 661 -23.11 -19.70 24.86
C ASP A 661 -22.09 -19.04 23.90
N THR A 662 -22.44 -18.95 22.62
CA THR A 662 -21.55 -18.37 21.61
C THR A 662 -21.62 -16.84 21.65
N ASP A 663 -20.49 -16.21 21.91
CA ASP A 663 -20.32 -14.74 21.79
C ASP A 663 -19.97 -14.39 20.35
N LEU A 664 -20.83 -13.60 19.69
CA LEU A 664 -20.65 -13.21 18.28
C LEU A 664 -19.35 -12.44 18.00
N LYS A 665 -18.73 -11.88 19.03
CA LYS A 665 -17.44 -11.15 18.89
C LYS A 665 -16.22 -12.07 18.89
N LYS A 666 -16.40 -13.37 19.00
CA LYS A 666 -15.28 -14.31 19.09
C LYS A 666 -15.23 -15.26 17.91
N ALA A 667 -14.03 -15.67 17.54
CA ALA A 667 -13.79 -16.54 16.39
C ALA A 667 -14.60 -17.86 16.44
N ASN A 668 -14.97 -18.35 17.63
CA ASN A 668 -15.80 -19.56 17.75
C ASN A 668 -17.27 -19.36 17.36
N SER A 669 -17.69 -18.14 17.03
CA SER A 669 -19.01 -17.84 16.45
C SER A 669 -19.05 -17.93 14.93
N LEU A 670 -17.90 -17.94 14.28
CA LEU A 670 -17.82 -18.01 12.83
C LEU A 670 -18.39 -19.33 12.32
N ASN A 671 -19.41 -19.23 11.49
CA ASN A 671 -20.15 -20.38 11.00
C ASN A 671 -19.87 -20.65 9.53
N LYS A 672 -19.05 -21.68 9.26
CA LYS A 672 -18.72 -22.11 7.89
C LYS A 672 -19.86 -22.87 7.18
N ASN A 673 -20.89 -23.29 7.90
CA ASN A 673 -22.04 -23.99 7.35
C ASN A 673 -23.22 -23.04 7.04
N MET A 674 -23.03 -21.75 7.21
CA MET A 674 -23.85 -20.69 6.61
C MET A 674 -23.07 -20.07 5.46
N THR A 675 -23.73 -19.87 4.33
CA THR A 675 -23.06 -19.35 3.12
C THR A 675 -23.44 -17.91 2.87
N MET A 676 -22.48 -17.09 2.39
CA MET A 676 -22.71 -15.71 1.96
C MET A 676 -22.36 -15.56 0.48
N TYR A 677 -23.18 -14.80 -0.21
CA TYR A 677 -23.01 -14.45 -1.62
C TYR A 677 -22.99 -12.93 -1.76
N VAL A 678 -22.06 -12.45 -2.55
CA VAL A 678 -21.95 -11.04 -2.95
C VAL A 678 -21.98 -10.99 -4.47
N ASP A 679 -22.86 -10.17 -5.05
CA ASP A 679 -23.08 -10.11 -6.49
C ASP A 679 -23.32 -11.52 -7.12
N GLY A 680 -24.05 -12.36 -6.39
CA GLY A 680 -24.37 -13.73 -6.79
C GLY A 680 -23.23 -14.74 -6.71
N LYS A 681 -22.04 -14.35 -6.24
CA LYS A 681 -20.89 -15.25 -6.06
C LYS A 681 -20.80 -15.71 -4.62
N LEU A 682 -20.56 -16.99 -4.40
CA LEU A 682 -20.26 -17.54 -3.07
C LEU A 682 -18.91 -16.97 -2.60
N VAL A 683 -18.90 -16.28 -1.44
CA VAL A 683 -17.71 -15.62 -0.87
C VAL A 683 -17.33 -16.16 0.52
N TRP A 684 -18.26 -16.85 1.21
CA TRP A 684 -18.02 -17.43 2.52
C TRP A 684 -18.85 -18.69 2.71
N GLY A 685 -18.29 -19.64 3.46
CA GLY A 685 -18.95 -20.85 3.92
C GLY A 685 -18.96 -21.98 2.91
N THR A 686 -19.48 -23.13 3.32
CA THR A 686 -19.57 -24.36 2.50
C THR A 686 -21.02 -24.77 2.38
N GLU A 687 -21.50 -24.95 1.16
CA GLU A 687 -22.85 -25.47 0.88
C GLU A 687 -23.01 -26.93 1.38
N PRO A 688 -24.24 -27.43 1.58
CA PRO A 688 -24.45 -28.82 2.02
C PRO A 688 -23.87 -29.90 1.12
N ASP A 689 -23.66 -29.61 -0.15
CA ASP A 689 -23.04 -30.52 -1.13
C ASP A 689 -21.53 -30.45 -1.19
N GLY A 690 -20.91 -29.57 -0.35
CA GLY A 690 -19.47 -29.37 -0.28
C GLY A 690 -18.94 -28.28 -1.19
N THR A 691 -19.78 -27.53 -1.88
CA THR A 691 -19.35 -26.37 -2.69
C THR A 691 -18.77 -25.29 -1.79
N GLU A 692 -17.58 -24.81 -2.12
CA GLU A 692 -16.83 -23.78 -1.41
C GLU A 692 -16.61 -22.52 -2.28
N PRO A 693 -16.30 -21.36 -1.70
CA PRO A 693 -15.92 -20.18 -2.45
C PRO A 693 -14.73 -20.44 -3.38
N GLU A 694 -14.75 -19.83 -4.56
CA GLU A 694 -13.57 -19.81 -5.42
C GLU A 694 -12.41 -19.12 -4.71
N PRO A 695 -11.17 -19.56 -4.93
CA PRO A 695 -9.98 -18.90 -4.38
C PRO A 695 -9.93 -17.42 -4.77
N TYR A 696 -9.38 -16.60 -3.88
CA TYR A 696 -9.19 -15.18 -4.14
C TYR A 696 -8.40 -14.97 -5.46
N THR A 697 -8.92 -14.07 -6.30
CA THR A 697 -8.24 -13.59 -7.50
C THR A 697 -8.07 -12.08 -7.41
N VAL A 698 -6.90 -11.56 -7.81
CA VAL A 698 -6.65 -10.12 -7.80
C VAL A 698 -7.63 -9.41 -8.74
N PRO A 699 -8.41 -8.43 -8.25
CA PRO A 699 -9.35 -7.70 -9.10
C PRO A 699 -8.65 -7.01 -10.28
N GLY A 700 -9.25 -7.07 -11.47
CA GLY A 700 -8.75 -6.39 -12.67
C GLY A 700 -7.53 -7.01 -13.36
N LYS A 701 -7.00 -8.12 -12.86
CA LYS A 701 -5.98 -8.91 -13.57
C LYS A 701 -6.58 -10.24 -13.99
N ASP A 702 -6.60 -10.51 -15.29
CA ASP A 702 -6.88 -11.87 -15.79
C ASP A 702 -5.87 -12.82 -15.13
N PRO A 703 -6.29 -14.04 -14.72
CA PRO A 703 -5.34 -15.02 -14.21
C PRO A 703 -4.26 -15.20 -15.27
N VAL A 704 -3.01 -14.92 -14.92
CA VAL A 704 -1.89 -15.16 -15.82
C VAL A 704 -1.91 -16.64 -16.14
N SER A 705 -2.47 -16.97 -17.32
CA SER A 705 -2.38 -18.32 -17.86
C SER A 705 -0.89 -18.60 -18.01
N SER A 706 -0.34 -19.41 -17.13
CA SER A 706 0.99 -19.96 -17.27
C SER A 706 1.01 -20.92 -18.46
N THR A 707 0.91 -20.37 -19.66
CA THR A 707 1.20 -21.12 -20.88
C THR A 707 2.72 -21.20 -20.97
N THR A 708 3.27 -22.18 -20.30
CA THR A 708 4.64 -22.64 -20.55
C THR A 708 4.69 -23.04 -22.01
N THR A 709 5.16 -22.16 -22.87
CA THR A 709 5.49 -22.49 -24.25
C THR A 709 6.73 -23.38 -24.23
N THR A 710 6.53 -24.68 -24.10
CA THR A 710 7.57 -25.67 -24.29
C THR A 710 7.94 -25.65 -25.77
N THR A 711 9.03 -24.95 -26.10
CA THR A 711 9.66 -25.06 -27.41
C THR A 711 10.31 -26.43 -27.48
N THR A 712 9.60 -27.37 -28.08
CA THR A 712 10.11 -28.72 -28.35
C THR A 712 11.16 -28.64 -29.47
N SER A 713 12.43 -28.58 -29.11
CA SER A 713 13.51 -28.92 -30.04
C SER A 713 13.59 -30.42 -30.14
N THR A 714 13.13 -30.96 -31.26
CA THR A 714 13.23 -32.37 -31.59
C THR A 714 14.68 -32.70 -31.90
N THR A 715 15.38 -33.36 -31.00
CA THR A 715 16.60 -34.11 -31.35
C THR A 715 16.34 -35.58 -31.05
N THR A 716 16.19 -36.31 -32.14
CA THR A 716 16.02 -37.74 -32.13
C THR A 716 17.32 -38.40 -31.73
N THR A 717 17.37 -39.14 -30.67
CA THR A 717 18.38 -40.20 -30.47
C THR A 717 17.72 -41.35 -29.70
N SER A 718 17.61 -42.44 -30.38
CA SER A 718 17.26 -43.77 -29.85
C SER A 718 18.31 -44.27 -28.88
N THR A 719 17.93 -44.92 -27.79
CA THR A 719 18.44 -46.26 -27.43
C THR A 719 17.93 -46.74 -26.07
N THR A 720 17.26 -47.88 -26.13
CA THR A 720 17.38 -49.10 -25.33
C THR A 720 17.07 -49.07 -23.82
N THR A 721 15.98 -49.75 -23.53
CA THR A 721 15.51 -50.28 -22.25
C THR A 721 16.56 -51.19 -21.59
N THR A 722 16.84 -50.98 -20.31
CA THR A 722 17.27 -52.06 -19.41
C THR A 722 16.65 -51.86 -18.02
N THR A 723 15.73 -52.72 -17.70
CA THR A 723 15.11 -52.86 -16.38
C THR A 723 16.17 -53.48 -15.45
N VAL A 724 16.49 -52.80 -14.38
CA VAL A 724 17.14 -53.41 -13.21
C VAL A 724 16.34 -53.03 -11.96
N THR A 725 15.64 -54.00 -11.47
CA THR A 725 15.03 -53.99 -10.13
C THR A 725 16.14 -54.26 -9.13
N THR A 726 16.45 -53.30 -8.29
CA THR A 726 17.28 -53.54 -7.11
C THR A 726 16.59 -52.93 -5.89
N SER A 727 16.02 -53.78 -5.09
CA SER A 727 15.65 -53.48 -3.72
C SER A 727 16.92 -53.30 -2.88
N THR A 728 17.14 -52.08 -2.38
CA THR A 728 18.18 -51.84 -1.37
C THR A 728 17.52 -51.46 -0.06
N THR A 729 17.65 -52.31 0.89
CA THR A 729 17.40 -52.10 2.32
C THR A 729 18.36 -51.02 2.82
N SER A 730 17.86 -49.88 3.22
CA SER A 730 18.65 -48.78 3.80
C SER A 730 19.04 -49.10 5.23
N THR A 731 20.30 -49.03 5.52
CA THR A 731 20.90 -49.16 6.86
C THR A 731 20.77 -47.82 7.60
N VAL A 732 20.65 -47.91 8.93
CA VAL A 732 20.27 -46.84 9.88
C VAL A 732 21.34 -45.72 10.09
N ASP A 733 22.39 -45.67 9.29
CA ASP A 733 23.58 -44.84 9.56
C ASP A 733 23.67 -43.47 8.86
N ASP A 734 22.57 -42.96 8.27
CA ASP A 734 22.60 -41.66 7.51
C ASP A 734 21.50 -40.67 7.89
N ILE A 735 21.10 -40.60 9.15
CA ILE A 735 20.10 -39.62 9.63
C ILE A 735 20.82 -38.32 10.03
N LEU A 736 20.54 -37.23 9.33
CA LEU A 736 20.91 -35.86 9.72
C LEU A 736 19.70 -35.21 10.39
N TRP A 737 19.66 -35.26 11.72
CA TRP A 737 18.53 -34.77 12.49
C TRP A 737 18.26 -33.28 12.25
N GLY A 738 17.04 -32.95 11.85
CA GLY A 738 16.57 -31.61 11.54
C GLY A 738 16.61 -31.26 10.05
N ASP A 739 17.37 -31.95 9.21
CA ASP A 739 17.47 -31.70 7.77
C ASP A 739 16.31 -32.38 7.01
N THR A 740 15.17 -31.75 7.01
CA THR A 740 13.91 -32.26 6.42
C THR A 740 13.87 -32.17 4.91
N ASN A 741 14.51 -31.16 4.34
CA ASN A 741 14.58 -30.98 2.88
C ASN A 741 15.70 -31.80 2.22
N CYS A 742 16.57 -32.43 3.03
CA CYS A 742 17.69 -33.27 2.62
C CYS A 742 18.74 -32.52 1.78
N ASP A 743 19.00 -31.24 2.09
CA ASP A 743 20.04 -30.45 1.41
C ASP A 743 21.41 -30.50 2.12
N GLY A 744 21.47 -31.10 3.31
CA GLY A 744 22.69 -31.32 4.09
C GLY A 744 22.93 -30.26 5.17
N THR A 745 22.02 -29.34 5.36
CA THR A 745 22.04 -28.30 6.41
C THR A 745 20.77 -28.33 7.25
N VAL A 746 20.82 -27.80 8.47
CA VAL A 746 19.62 -27.62 9.30
C VAL A 746 19.34 -26.14 9.38
N GLU A 747 18.22 -25.72 8.78
CA GLU A 747 17.86 -24.32 8.66
C GLU A 747 16.33 -24.12 8.79
N LEU A 748 15.86 -22.85 8.72
CA LEU A 748 14.45 -22.55 8.88
C LEU A 748 13.57 -23.22 7.79
N ALA A 749 14.10 -23.44 6.59
CA ALA A 749 13.39 -24.12 5.50
C ALA A 749 12.94 -25.54 5.89
N ASP A 750 13.66 -26.22 6.77
CA ASP A 750 13.31 -27.54 7.26
C ASP A 750 12.07 -27.51 8.14
N ALA A 751 12.01 -26.57 9.09
CA ALA A 751 10.84 -26.35 9.92
C ALA A 751 9.60 -25.95 9.07
N ILE A 752 9.82 -25.14 8.06
CA ILE A 752 8.76 -24.71 7.12
C ILE A 752 8.24 -25.92 6.32
N LEU A 753 9.12 -26.80 5.82
CA LEU A 753 8.70 -27.98 5.06
C LEU A 753 7.88 -28.96 5.93
N ILE A 754 8.22 -29.11 7.22
CA ILE A 754 7.39 -29.87 8.15
C ILE A 754 5.99 -29.27 8.24
N MET A 755 5.89 -27.97 8.51
CA MET A 755 4.61 -27.29 8.66
C MET A 755 3.77 -27.34 7.37
N GLN A 756 4.41 -27.18 6.23
CA GLN A 756 3.76 -27.29 4.92
C GLN A 756 3.24 -28.72 4.67
N SER A 757 4.03 -29.74 5.02
CA SER A 757 3.62 -31.14 4.83
C SER A 757 2.47 -31.54 5.75
N LEU A 758 2.38 -30.95 6.94
CA LEU A 758 1.28 -31.15 7.88
C LEU A 758 0.00 -30.43 7.42
N ALA A 759 0.15 -29.20 6.89
CA ALA A 759 -0.96 -28.39 6.45
C ALA A 759 -1.55 -28.87 5.10
N ASN A 760 -0.72 -29.36 4.19
CA ASN A 760 -1.16 -29.86 2.87
C ASN A 760 -0.30 -31.07 2.43
N PRO A 761 -0.63 -32.28 2.95
CA PRO A 761 0.16 -33.50 2.67
C PRO A 761 0.16 -33.88 1.17
N ASP A 762 -0.92 -33.63 0.44
CA ASP A 762 -1.02 -33.96 -0.99
C ASP A 762 -0.08 -33.12 -1.85
N LYS A 763 0.28 -31.93 -1.38
CA LYS A 763 1.21 -31.04 -2.07
C LYS A 763 2.64 -31.19 -1.58
N TYR A 764 2.87 -31.13 -0.26
CA TYR A 764 4.18 -31.03 0.34
C TYR A 764 4.63 -32.28 1.11
N GLY A 765 3.72 -33.24 1.36
CA GLY A 765 4.03 -34.50 2.04
C GLY A 765 4.81 -35.46 1.16
N VAL A 766 5.09 -36.62 1.70
CA VAL A 766 5.85 -37.65 0.97
C VAL A 766 5.07 -38.10 -0.26
N GLY A 767 5.67 -37.92 -1.43
CA GLY A 767 5.03 -38.20 -2.70
C GLY A 767 4.10 -37.11 -3.20
N GLY A 768 4.07 -35.96 -2.55
CA GLY A 768 3.25 -34.81 -2.90
C GLY A 768 3.61 -34.17 -4.24
N SER A 769 2.74 -33.30 -4.72
CA SER A 769 2.84 -32.71 -6.07
C SER A 769 3.80 -31.50 -6.17
N PHE A 770 4.37 -31.04 -5.08
CA PHE A 770 5.33 -29.96 -5.07
C PHE A 770 6.64 -30.34 -5.78
N GLU A 771 7.38 -29.37 -6.31
CA GLU A 771 8.65 -29.63 -7.04
C GLU A 771 9.68 -30.35 -6.17
N LYS A 772 9.76 -29.98 -4.88
CA LYS A 772 10.60 -30.61 -3.86
C LYS A 772 9.75 -30.95 -2.63
N PRO A 773 8.92 -31.99 -2.68
CA PRO A 773 8.10 -32.38 -1.56
C PRO A 773 8.95 -33.07 -0.48
N LEU A 774 8.38 -33.25 0.70
CA LEU A 774 8.98 -34.03 1.76
C LEU A 774 9.31 -35.44 1.24
N THR A 775 10.51 -35.94 1.55
CA THR A 775 10.91 -37.30 1.21
C THR A 775 10.78 -38.23 2.42
N GLU A 776 10.79 -39.55 2.21
CA GLU A 776 10.83 -40.47 3.33
C GLU A 776 12.08 -40.28 4.20
N LYS A 777 13.22 -39.93 3.61
CA LYS A 777 14.42 -39.56 4.36
C LYS A 777 14.22 -38.27 5.14
N GLY A 778 13.69 -37.24 4.52
CA GLY A 778 13.38 -35.97 5.18
C GLY A 778 12.37 -36.13 6.32
N ARG A 779 11.37 -37.00 6.15
CA ARG A 779 10.41 -37.34 7.21
C ARG A 779 11.09 -38.00 8.42
N LEU A 780 12.11 -38.84 8.20
CA LEU A 780 12.90 -39.46 9.27
C LEU A 780 13.85 -38.46 9.92
N ASN A 781 14.49 -37.60 9.16
CA ASN A 781 15.38 -36.55 9.64
C ASN A 781 14.64 -35.51 10.49
N GLY A 782 13.40 -35.23 10.12
CA GLY A 782 12.57 -34.20 10.76
C GLY A 782 11.86 -34.65 12.03
N ASP A 783 11.78 -35.95 12.34
CA ASP A 783 11.14 -36.51 13.55
C ASP A 783 12.10 -36.31 14.75
N VAL A 784 12.13 -35.11 15.31
CA VAL A 784 13.13 -34.63 16.27
C VAL A 784 12.57 -34.34 17.66
N ASP A 785 11.23 -34.38 17.83
CA ASP A 785 10.57 -34.32 19.13
C ASP A 785 10.33 -35.73 19.66
N PRO A 786 10.93 -36.11 20.81
CA PRO A 786 10.85 -37.46 21.30
C PRO A 786 9.47 -37.85 21.90
N ASP A 787 8.62 -36.86 22.17
CA ASP A 787 7.36 -37.08 22.88
C ASP A 787 6.28 -37.71 21.98
N VAL A 788 6.33 -37.42 20.67
CA VAL A 788 5.36 -37.95 19.69
C VAL A 788 6.08 -38.48 18.45
N LYS A 789 5.94 -39.74 18.15
CA LYS A 789 6.56 -40.36 16.99
C LYS A 789 5.88 -39.95 15.69
N GLY A 790 6.67 -39.48 14.71
CA GLY A 790 6.23 -39.00 13.43
C GLY A 790 6.15 -37.47 13.41
N LEU A 791 6.16 -36.85 12.21
CA LEU A 791 6.19 -35.40 12.08
C LEU A 791 4.97 -34.71 12.69
N THR A 792 5.24 -33.73 13.54
CA THR A 792 4.27 -32.89 14.24
C THR A 792 4.73 -31.42 14.19
N SER A 793 3.90 -30.49 14.64
CA SER A 793 4.31 -29.08 14.80
C SER A 793 5.41 -28.90 15.86
N ASN A 794 5.53 -29.85 16.80
CA ASN A 794 6.57 -29.81 17.83
C ASN A 794 7.96 -30.09 17.24
N ASP A 795 8.05 -30.91 16.19
CA ASP A 795 9.30 -31.14 15.47
C ASP A 795 9.80 -29.86 14.79
N ALA A 796 8.89 -29.13 14.13
CA ALA A 796 9.20 -27.83 13.57
C ALA A 796 9.64 -26.82 14.64
N LEU A 797 8.97 -26.82 15.80
CA LEU A 797 9.35 -26.01 16.95
C LEU A 797 10.74 -26.39 17.49
N ALA A 798 11.04 -27.67 17.63
CA ALA A 798 12.34 -28.15 18.09
C ALA A 798 13.49 -27.73 17.15
N ILE A 799 13.26 -27.75 15.83
CA ILE A 799 14.23 -27.22 14.86
C ILE A 799 14.43 -25.72 15.06
N GLN A 800 13.36 -24.94 15.25
CA GLN A 800 13.46 -23.51 15.52
C GLN A 800 14.18 -23.19 16.84
N GLU A 801 13.90 -23.94 17.91
CA GLU A 801 14.59 -23.82 19.20
C GLU A 801 16.09 -24.13 19.07
N TYR A 802 16.46 -25.10 18.22
CA TYR A 802 17.85 -25.43 17.93
C TYR A 802 18.55 -24.29 17.15
N LEU A 803 17.91 -23.74 16.13
CA LEU A 803 18.43 -22.62 15.35
C LEU A 803 18.58 -21.32 16.16
N LEU A 804 17.72 -21.13 17.16
CA LEU A 804 17.79 -20.02 18.11
C LEU A 804 18.73 -20.27 19.29
N HIS A 805 19.44 -21.40 19.31
CA HIS A 805 20.30 -21.83 20.43
C HIS A 805 19.60 -21.92 21.79
N ILE A 806 18.29 -22.22 21.78
CA ILE A 806 17.49 -22.51 22.98
C ILE A 806 17.74 -23.95 23.44
N ILE A 807 17.95 -24.85 22.49
CA ILE A 807 18.42 -26.23 22.72
C ILE A 807 19.74 -26.45 21.99
N ASP A 808 20.60 -27.30 22.54
CA ASP A 808 21.96 -27.49 22.04
C ASP A 808 22.09 -28.60 21.00
N ALA A 809 21.08 -29.43 20.79
CA ALA A 809 21.14 -30.58 19.88
C ALA A 809 19.76 -31.04 19.43
N LEU A 810 19.72 -31.67 18.23
CA LEU A 810 18.60 -32.46 17.74
C LEU A 810 18.98 -33.94 17.66
N PRO A 811 18.04 -34.88 17.93
CA PRO A 811 16.69 -34.63 18.40
C PRO A 811 16.68 -34.04 19.82
N LYS A 812 15.59 -33.35 20.15
CA LYS A 812 15.37 -32.71 21.46
C LYS A 812 15.46 -33.78 22.54
N LYS A 813 16.14 -33.46 23.67
CA LYS A 813 16.35 -34.43 24.78
C LYS A 813 15.36 -34.18 25.90
#